data_8cbbcec051162808608c0d25ee3b20d5
#
_entry.id   8cbbcec051162808608c0d25ee3b20d5
#
_cell.length_a   1.000
_cell.length_b   1.000
_cell.length_c   1.000
_cell.angle_alpha   90.00
_cell.angle_beta   90.00
_cell.angle_gamma   90.00
#
_symmetry.space_group_name_H-M   'P 1'
#
loop_
_entity.id
_entity.type
_entity.pdbx_description
1 polymer ?
#
loop_
_entity_poly.entity_id
_entity_poly.type
_entity_poly.pdbx_seq_one_letter_code
_entity_poly.pdbx_strand_id
1 'polypeptide(L)'
;MHEVRTTCPYCGVGCGVLATTDGKQITAVRGDPDHPANFGRLCTKGSTLHLTTTPYGRALYPEMRDSADRSQPRKRVSWDATLDALVDKFASTIAARGPDSVGFYISGQLLTEDYYVFNKLAKGLIGTNNIDTNSRLCMSSAVTGYKATLGADAPPACYDDLNHAELIVIAGSNATWTHPILYRRLEDAKAKNPNLTVVCIDPRRTETARAADLHLPILPGTDVALFNAVLHWLSWEDAIDAAYINAHTEGFGELKSLVRECTPAWAARICGVDEVQIVAFAKLWQRSAATLSLYCQGLNQSSSGTDKNAALINLHLATGQIGKPGAGPFSLTGQPNAMGGREVGGLANLLPGHRDVTDADHRAEIEALWCLPAGRISATSGKTAIEMFDAVKRGEIKLLWIACTNPAQSLPDLPSVAEAFAKAECVIVQEAFKTTETARLADVLLPASTWGEKHGTVTNSERRITHLKAVLPPPGEARHDWDIVVEFARRLEARLSPLSLEGRGAGERVNVARELPLPPPSPSPHPSSTRGEGATLFPYANPEDIFNEHRETTRGRDLDITGLDYALLDRAGPQQWPLREGEATGRARLYADGVFATPSGRAKFRVTPYKGVAEPVDARYPLALMTGRLRDQWHGMSRTGRVPQLYGHEPEPMLTMNANDIARRGLTAGEVVRLASRRGELLIRLAASEDIRSGQCYVPMHWGKLSLAASGSHGINALTVPAFDPVSKQPELKHTAVRVERAAPPWSLVAFAYVEGGRDPVAVADELREIARDLSGDPQGLFASTTLIGSEHPGVVL
;
A
#
# COMPACT_ATOMS: atom_id res chain seq x y z
N MET A 1 -11.13 -22.61 25.75
CA MET A 1 -11.23 -21.69 24.60
C MET A 1 -11.58 -20.31 25.13
N HIS A 2 -10.93 -19.28 24.66
CA HIS A 2 -11.21 -17.88 25.01
C HIS A 2 -11.15 -17.02 23.74
N GLU A 3 -11.83 -15.87 23.76
CA GLU A 3 -11.83 -14.91 22.65
C GLU A 3 -10.86 -13.78 22.93
N VAL A 4 -10.14 -13.35 21.87
CA VAL A 4 -9.22 -12.22 21.88
C VAL A 4 -9.65 -11.20 20.83
N ARG A 5 -9.70 -9.92 21.20
CA ARG A 5 -9.94 -8.82 20.27
C ARG A 5 -8.68 -8.52 19.46
N THR A 6 -8.84 -8.46 18.16
CA THR A 6 -7.77 -8.13 17.20
C THR A 6 -8.37 -7.43 15.97
N THR A 7 -7.56 -7.18 14.95
CA THR A 7 -7.98 -6.47 13.74
C THR A 7 -7.73 -7.32 12.50
N CYS A 8 -8.58 -7.19 11.50
CA CYS A 8 -8.39 -7.86 10.20
C CYS A 8 -7.16 -7.29 9.47
N PRO A 9 -6.21 -8.14 9.01
CA PRO A 9 -4.96 -7.70 8.41
C PRO A 9 -5.06 -7.43 6.90
N TYR A 10 -6.26 -7.34 6.32
CA TYR A 10 -6.40 -7.21 4.88
C TYR A 10 -6.54 -5.75 4.44
N CYS A 11 -7.75 -5.21 4.35
CA CYS A 11 -7.92 -3.89 3.77
C CYS A 11 -7.99 -2.76 4.81
N GLY A 12 -7.88 -1.52 4.33
CA GLY A 12 -7.91 -0.31 5.15
C GLY A 12 -9.26 0.00 5.82
N VAL A 13 -10.27 -0.86 5.70
CA VAL A 13 -11.50 -0.76 6.51
C VAL A 13 -11.16 -0.91 7.99
N GLY A 14 -10.17 -1.75 8.34
CA GLY A 14 -9.77 -1.96 9.73
C GLY A 14 -10.84 -2.64 10.56
N CYS A 15 -11.45 -3.70 10.04
CA CYS A 15 -12.51 -4.44 10.73
C CYS A 15 -12.01 -5.06 12.04
N GLY A 16 -12.74 -4.87 13.14
CA GLY A 16 -12.53 -5.59 14.38
C GLY A 16 -12.89 -7.05 14.25
N VAL A 17 -12.08 -7.91 14.83
CA VAL A 17 -12.20 -9.38 14.81
C VAL A 17 -12.11 -9.92 16.22
N LEU A 18 -12.99 -10.85 16.56
CA LEU A 18 -12.90 -11.69 17.73
C LEU A 18 -12.38 -13.05 17.30
N ALA A 19 -11.20 -13.41 17.76
CA ALA A 19 -10.55 -14.68 17.44
C ALA A 19 -10.65 -15.64 18.61
N THR A 20 -11.20 -16.82 18.38
CA THR A 20 -11.32 -17.89 19.37
C THR A 20 -10.09 -18.78 19.31
N THR A 21 -9.44 -19.01 20.46
CA THR A 21 -8.25 -19.86 20.54
C THR A 21 -8.34 -20.89 21.67
N ASP A 22 -7.67 -22.01 21.48
CA ASP A 22 -7.40 -23.02 22.50
C ASP A 22 -6.00 -22.86 23.13
N GLY A 23 -5.26 -21.79 22.74
CA GLY A 23 -3.89 -21.51 23.14
C GLY A 23 -2.82 -22.10 22.22
N LYS A 24 -3.19 -22.99 21.29
CA LYS A 24 -2.29 -23.61 20.30
C LYS A 24 -2.62 -23.19 18.88
N GLN A 25 -3.89 -22.94 18.59
CA GLN A 25 -4.37 -22.54 17.29
C GLN A 25 -5.57 -21.61 17.42
N ILE A 26 -5.83 -20.83 16.36
CA ILE A 26 -7.06 -20.06 16.24
C ILE A 26 -8.09 -20.95 15.59
N THR A 27 -9.13 -21.30 16.33
CA THR A 27 -10.14 -22.28 15.92
C THR A 27 -11.30 -21.65 15.16
N ALA A 28 -11.58 -20.37 15.42
CA ALA A 28 -12.65 -19.63 14.75
C ALA A 28 -12.38 -18.11 14.78
N VAL A 29 -13.05 -17.39 13.89
CA VAL A 29 -13.10 -15.92 13.90
C VAL A 29 -14.53 -15.46 13.64
N ARG A 30 -14.91 -14.32 14.28
CA ARG A 30 -16.12 -13.58 13.98
C ARG A 30 -15.85 -12.08 14.03
N GLY A 31 -16.70 -11.27 13.42
CA GLY A 31 -16.58 -9.82 13.52
C GLY A 31 -16.89 -9.34 14.94
N ASP A 32 -16.16 -8.31 15.39
CA ASP A 32 -16.42 -7.66 16.66
C ASP A 32 -17.65 -6.73 16.52
N PRO A 33 -18.77 -7.00 17.23
CA PRO A 33 -19.99 -6.19 17.13
C PRO A 33 -19.82 -4.76 17.66
N ASP A 34 -18.87 -4.55 18.58
CA ASP A 34 -18.62 -3.27 19.22
C ASP A 34 -17.65 -2.40 18.40
N HIS A 35 -16.98 -2.98 17.37
CA HIS A 35 -16.01 -2.24 16.59
C HIS A 35 -16.70 -1.32 15.56
N PRO A 36 -16.44 0.01 15.58
CA PRO A 36 -17.18 1.00 14.77
C PRO A 36 -16.94 0.93 13.26
N ALA A 37 -15.93 0.21 12.80
CA ALA A 37 -15.68 0.06 11.37
C ALA A 37 -16.63 -0.98 10.73
N ASN A 38 -16.97 -2.07 11.43
CA ASN A 38 -17.65 -3.22 10.83
C ASN A 38 -18.90 -3.71 11.55
N PHE A 39 -19.15 -3.33 12.82
CA PHE A 39 -20.34 -3.72 13.59
C PHE A 39 -20.64 -5.24 13.47
N GLY A 40 -19.64 -6.07 13.75
CA GLY A 40 -19.76 -7.51 13.70
C GLY A 40 -19.69 -8.16 12.30
N ARG A 41 -19.62 -7.41 11.22
CA ARG A 41 -19.58 -7.95 9.85
C ARG A 41 -18.16 -8.27 9.40
N LEU A 42 -18.00 -9.38 8.68
CA LEU A 42 -16.77 -9.73 7.98
C LEU A 42 -17.07 -10.09 6.51
N CYS A 43 -16.11 -9.84 5.65
CA CYS A 43 -16.14 -10.35 4.27
C CYS A 43 -15.56 -11.77 4.21
N THR A 44 -15.65 -12.43 3.06
CA THR A 44 -15.16 -13.80 2.84
C THR A 44 -13.72 -14.00 3.32
N LYS A 45 -12.80 -13.04 3.00
CA LYS A 45 -11.41 -13.08 3.49
C LYS A 45 -11.30 -12.97 5.01
N GLY A 46 -12.11 -12.09 5.61
CA GLY A 46 -12.10 -11.86 7.05
C GLY A 46 -12.63 -13.05 7.84
N SER A 47 -13.69 -13.70 7.35
CA SER A 47 -14.31 -14.86 8.00
C SER A 47 -13.48 -16.15 7.92
N THR A 48 -12.49 -16.19 7.01
CA THR A 48 -11.59 -17.35 6.82
C THR A 48 -10.19 -17.13 7.42
N LEU A 49 -9.97 -16.05 8.19
CA LEU A 49 -8.66 -15.71 8.74
C LEU A 49 -8.01 -16.83 9.55
N HIS A 50 -8.78 -17.56 10.36
CA HIS A 50 -8.28 -18.67 11.17
C HIS A 50 -7.65 -19.80 10.33
N LEU A 51 -8.08 -19.99 9.09
CA LEU A 51 -7.52 -20.97 8.15
C LEU A 51 -6.14 -20.54 7.61
N THR A 52 -5.74 -19.29 7.81
CA THR A 52 -4.45 -18.76 7.33
C THR A 52 -3.32 -18.89 8.35
N THR A 53 -3.62 -19.36 9.57
CA THR A 53 -2.66 -19.48 10.69
C THR A 53 -1.97 -20.84 10.75
N THR A 54 -1.80 -21.50 9.61
CA THR A 54 -1.13 -22.79 9.54
C THR A 54 0.39 -22.64 9.72
N PRO A 55 1.10 -23.63 10.31
CA PRO A 55 2.56 -23.59 10.44
C PRO A 55 3.30 -23.82 9.11
N TYR A 56 2.57 -24.27 8.07
CA TYR A 56 3.17 -24.64 6.78
C TYR A 56 3.66 -23.43 6.00
N GLY A 57 4.86 -23.54 5.42
CA GLY A 57 5.51 -22.48 4.68
C GLY A 57 5.92 -21.27 5.51
N ARG A 58 5.80 -21.35 6.84
CA ARG A 58 6.27 -20.32 7.76
C ARG A 58 7.80 -20.34 7.86
N ALA A 59 8.38 -19.15 7.94
CA ALA A 59 9.75 -19.00 8.40
C ALA A 59 9.76 -19.21 9.92
N LEU A 60 10.51 -20.21 10.40
CA LEU A 60 10.49 -20.64 11.79
C LEU A 60 11.80 -20.30 12.54
N TYR A 61 12.89 -20.11 11.83
CA TYR A 61 14.22 -19.79 12.36
C TYR A 61 15.00 -18.97 11.34
N PRO A 62 16.04 -18.21 11.77
CA PRO A 62 16.89 -17.49 10.84
C PRO A 62 17.61 -18.45 9.89
N GLU A 63 17.71 -18.06 8.64
CA GLU A 63 18.43 -18.79 7.59
C GLU A 63 19.40 -17.84 6.88
N MET A 64 20.62 -18.28 6.65
CA MET A 64 21.63 -17.54 5.89
C MET A 64 22.21 -18.39 4.77
N ARG A 65 22.64 -17.76 3.71
CA ARG A 65 23.37 -18.36 2.60
C ARG A 65 24.86 -18.15 2.77
N ASP A 66 25.62 -19.23 2.66
CA ASP A 66 27.08 -19.19 2.77
C ASP A 66 27.77 -18.78 1.46
N SER A 67 27.02 -18.75 0.35
CA SER A 67 27.54 -18.50 -0.99
C SER A 67 26.88 -17.27 -1.62
N ALA A 68 27.60 -16.57 -2.48
CA ALA A 68 27.04 -15.54 -3.34
C ALA A 68 26.11 -16.12 -4.44
N ASP A 69 26.22 -17.42 -4.69
CA ASP A 69 25.32 -18.12 -5.61
C ASP A 69 23.96 -18.36 -4.98
N ARG A 70 22.97 -17.61 -5.41
CA ARG A 70 21.59 -17.69 -4.92
C ARG A 70 20.82 -18.95 -5.30
N SER A 71 21.40 -19.81 -6.13
CA SER A 71 20.87 -21.17 -6.39
C SER A 71 21.13 -22.13 -5.22
N GLN A 72 22.15 -21.85 -4.40
CA GLN A 72 22.46 -22.65 -3.22
C GLN A 72 21.42 -22.41 -2.10
N PRO A 73 21.05 -23.45 -1.35
CA PRO A 73 20.11 -23.33 -0.25
C PRO A 73 20.67 -22.48 0.90
N ARG A 74 19.79 -21.76 1.60
CA ARG A 74 20.11 -21.17 2.90
C ARG A 74 20.18 -22.26 3.97
N LYS A 75 20.98 -22.02 5.02
CA LYS A 75 21.11 -22.89 6.19
C LYS A 75 20.56 -22.18 7.42
N ARG A 76 19.98 -22.94 8.34
CA ARG A 76 19.58 -22.44 9.66
C ARG A 76 20.82 -21.94 10.42
N VAL A 77 20.68 -20.75 11.02
CA VAL A 77 21.69 -20.09 11.87
C VAL A 77 21.01 -19.58 13.12
N SER A 78 21.73 -19.39 14.23
CA SER A 78 21.16 -18.78 15.43
C SER A 78 20.89 -17.29 15.21
N TRP A 79 19.98 -16.70 15.99
CA TRP A 79 19.70 -15.26 15.95
C TRP A 79 20.96 -14.42 16.21
N ASP A 80 21.76 -14.78 17.23
CA ASP A 80 22.97 -14.02 17.56
C ASP A 80 23.96 -14.01 16.39
N ALA A 81 24.28 -15.18 15.85
CA ALA A 81 25.20 -15.26 14.72
C ALA A 81 24.68 -14.52 13.47
N THR A 82 23.35 -14.56 13.26
CA THR A 82 22.72 -13.84 12.14
C THR A 82 22.80 -12.33 12.31
N LEU A 83 22.44 -11.82 13.49
CA LEU A 83 22.46 -10.38 13.77
C LEU A 83 23.88 -9.83 13.79
N ASP A 84 24.84 -10.54 14.37
CA ASP A 84 26.26 -10.13 14.40
C ASP A 84 26.83 -10.06 12.98
N ALA A 85 26.56 -11.05 12.12
CA ALA A 85 27.00 -11.05 10.73
C ALA A 85 26.37 -9.88 9.94
N LEU A 86 25.08 -9.58 10.16
CA LEU A 86 24.40 -8.44 9.56
C LEU A 86 25.00 -7.10 10.06
N VAL A 87 25.23 -6.96 11.35
CA VAL A 87 25.82 -5.75 11.94
C VAL A 87 27.20 -5.47 11.35
N ASP A 88 28.08 -6.48 11.28
CA ASP A 88 29.41 -6.35 10.68
C ASP A 88 29.32 -5.97 9.19
N LYS A 89 28.39 -6.57 8.45
CA LYS A 89 28.18 -6.26 7.03
C LYS A 89 27.65 -4.84 6.83
N PHE A 90 26.70 -4.39 7.65
CA PHE A 90 26.19 -3.01 7.61
C PHE A 90 27.28 -2.00 7.97
N ALA A 91 27.97 -2.20 9.10
CA ALA A 91 29.02 -1.30 9.54
C ALA A 91 30.13 -1.17 8.49
N SER A 92 30.61 -2.28 7.94
CA SER A 92 31.67 -2.27 6.91
C SER A 92 31.19 -1.62 5.59
N THR A 93 29.96 -1.88 5.16
CA THR A 93 29.40 -1.28 3.94
C THR A 93 29.21 0.23 4.10
N ILE A 94 28.65 0.66 5.24
CA ILE A 94 28.44 2.09 5.54
C ILE A 94 29.79 2.81 5.64
N ALA A 95 30.80 2.21 6.29
CA ALA A 95 32.15 2.81 6.38
C ALA A 95 32.81 2.95 5.02
N ALA A 96 32.62 1.98 4.11
CA ALA A 96 33.26 1.99 2.80
C ALA A 96 32.49 2.82 1.74
N ARG A 97 31.19 2.96 1.84
CA ARG A 97 30.32 3.50 0.76
C ARG A 97 29.36 4.59 1.21
N GLY A 98 29.34 4.91 2.51
CA GLY A 98 28.39 5.86 3.10
C GLY A 98 27.02 5.26 3.41
N PRO A 99 26.16 6.00 4.15
CA PRO A 99 24.87 5.53 4.63
C PRO A 99 23.87 5.23 3.52
N ASP A 100 23.95 5.94 2.37
CA ASP A 100 23.02 5.74 1.24
C ASP A 100 23.28 4.45 0.45
N SER A 101 24.33 3.69 0.80
CA SER A 101 24.57 2.35 0.25
C SER A 101 23.62 1.28 0.81
N VAL A 102 22.74 1.66 1.74
CA VAL A 102 21.75 0.79 2.38
C VAL A 102 20.35 1.26 2.02
N GLY A 103 19.42 0.32 1.76
CA GLY A 103 18.02 0.60 1.47
C GLY A 103 17.07 -0.32 2.25
N PHE A 104 15.93 0.23 2.66
CA PHE A 104 14.86 -0.48 3.35
C PHE A 104 13.56 -0.39 2.56
N TYR A 105 12.99 -1.53 2.16
CA TYR A 105 11.70 -1.59 1.50
C TYR A 105 10.70 -2.37 2.35
N ILE A 106 9.77 -1.64 2.99
CA ILE A 106 8.88 -2.19 4.02
C ILE A 106 7.41 -2.17 3.60
N SER A 107 6.51 -2.68 4.42
CA SER A 107 5.12 -2.96 4.03
C SER A 107 4.10 -2.07 4.71
N GLY A 108 3.02 -1.67 4.01
CA GLY A 108 1.79 -1.08 4.56
C GLY A 108 0.95 -2.02 5.44
N GLN A 109 1.46 -3.20 5.78
CA GLN A 109 0.83 -4.20 6.65
C GLN A 109 1.59 -4.41 7.98
N LEU A 110 2.69 -3.70 8.19
CA LEU A 110 3.37 -3.62 9.47
C LEU A 110 2.52 -2.86 10.49
N LEU A 111 2.76 -3.09 11.78
CA LEU A 111 2.17 -2.26 12.83
C LEU A 111 2.82 -0.89 12.87
N THR A 112 2.17 0.08 13.50
CA THR A 112 2.69 1.46 13.63
C THR A 112 4.05 1.46 14.33
N GLU A 113 4.21 0.65 15.36
CA GLU A 113 5.44 0.46 16.14
C GLU A 113 6.56 -0.14 15.29
N ASP A 114 6.25 -1.14 14.44
CA ASP A 114 7.21 -1.75 13.52
C ASP A 114 7.78 -0.69 12.55
N TYR A 115 6.92 0.12 11.95
CA TYR A 115 7.32 1.21 11.06
C TYR A 115 8.19 2.25 11.75
N TYR A 116 7.80 2.62 12.97
CA TYR A 116 8.50 3.64 13.73
C TYR A 116 9.96 3.28 13.96
N VAL A 117 10.23 2.06 14.41
CA VAL A 117 11.60 1.62 14.68
C VAL A 117 12.44 1.46 13.40
N PHE A 118 11.84 1.01 12.28
CA PHE A 118 12.52 1.01 10.98
C PHE A 118 12.91 2.42 10.53
N ASN A 119 11.99 3.38 10.69
CA ASN A 119 12.23 4.77 10.32
C ASN A 119 13.36 5.39 11.17
N LYS A 120 13.33 5.15 12.48
CA LYS A 120 14.37 5.62 13.43
C LYS A 120 15.73 4.94 13.17
N LEU A 121 15.76 3.65 12.83
CA LEU A 121 16.97 2.94 12.41
C LEU A 121 17.60 3.58 11.16
N ALA A 122 16.79 3.74 10.09
CA ALA A 122 17.30 4.24 8.82
C ALA A 122 17.74 5.71 8.93
N LYS A 123 16.86 6.60 9.39
CA LYS A 123 17.08 8.05 9.37
C LYS A 123 17.86 8.56 10.58
N GLY A 124 17.61 8.00 11.76
CA GLY A 124 18.25 8.39 12.99
C GLY A 124 19.62 7.74 13.19
N LEU A 125 19.70 6.41 13.19
CA LEU A 125 20.95 5.70 13.49
C LEU A 125 21.87 5.60 12.27
N ILE A 126 21.39 5.15 11.12
CA ILE A 126 22.21 5.00 9.90
C ILE A 126 22.46 6.34 9.23
N GLY A 127 21.45 7.21 9.16
CA GLY A 127 21.53 8.54 8.53
C GLY A 127 21.19 8.50 7.04
N THR A 128 20.43 7.52 6.59
CA THR A 128 19.90 7.44 5.21
C THR A 128 18.38 7.62 5.18
N ASN A 129 17.89 8.34 4.18
CA ASN A 129 16.46 8.42 3.88
C ASN A 129 16.00 7.36 2.87
N ASN A 130 16.86 6.40 2.50
CA ASN A 130 16.51 5.28 1.61
C ASN A 130 15.65 4.23 2.32
N ILE A 131 14.50 4.66 2.83
CA ILE A 131 13.44 3.82 3.37
C ILE A 131 12.13 4.19 2.70
N ASP A 132 11.49 3.22 2.04
CA ASP A 132 10.18 3.42 1.41
C ASP A 132 9.32 2.18 1.59
N THR A 133 8.01 2.32 1.31
CA THR A 133 7.07 1.24 1.56
C THR A 133 6.26 0.92 0.30
N ASN A 134 5.62 -0.25 0.29
CA ASN A 134 4.63 -0.55 -0.75
C ASN A 134 3.35 0.31 -0.65
N SER A 135 3.20 1.13 0.42
CA SER A 135 2.21 2.22 0.46
C SER A 135 2.48 3.28 -0.62
N ARG A 136 3.74 3.44 -1.06
CA ARG A 136 4.11 4.24 -2.24
C ARG A 136 3.34 3.81 -3.48
N LEU A 137 3.17 2.51 -3.69
CA LEU A 137 2.43 1.96 -4.82
C LEU A 137 0.92 2.03 -4.64
N CYS A 138 0.44 2.34 -3.42
CA CYS A 138 -0.97 2.25 -3.06
C CYS A 138 -1.65 3.62 -2.98
N MET A 139 -1.12 4.55 -2.17
CA MET A 139 -1.85 5.73 -1.71
C MET A 139 -1.11 7.05 -1.87
N SER A 140 0.13 7.06 -2.35
CA SER A 140 0.95 8.28 -2.34
C SER A 140 0.37 9.42 -3.19
N SER A 141 -0.40 9.13 -4.23
CA SER A 141 -1.10 10.16 -5.01
C SER A 141 -2.24 10.82 -4.23
N ALA A 142 -2.96 10.07 -3.40
CA ALA A 142 -3.95 10.65 -2.49
C ALA A 142 -3.29 11.53 -1.43
N VAL A 143 -2.17 11.06 -0.85
CA VAL A 143 -1.35 11.84 0.10
C VAL A 143 -0.94 13.18 -0.50
N THR A 144 -0.36 13.16 -1.70
CA THR A 144 0.09 14.40 -2.36
C THR A 144 -1.08 15.27 -2.79
N GLY A 145 -2.21 14.69 -3.20
CA GLY A 145 -3.44 15.42 -3.48
C GLY A 145 -3.96 16.18 -2.26
N TYR A 146 -4.10 15.53 -1.11
CA TYR A 146 -4.50 16.18 0.15
C TYR A 146 -3.49 17.22 0.62
N LYS A 147 -2.19 16.90 0.63
CA LYS A 147 -1.15 17.87 1.02
C LYS A 147 -1.15 19.10 0.12
N ALA A 148 -1.30 18.93 -1.19
CA ALA A 148 -1.29 20.02 -2.14
C ALA A 148 -2.53 20.92 -2.06
N THR A 149 -3.67 20.39 -1.61
CA THR A 149 -4.94 21.13 -1.56
C THR A 149 -5.36 21.50 -0.14
N LEU A 150 -5.27 20.57 0.82
CA LEU A 150 -5.75 20.75 2.20
C LEU A 150 -4.61 20.96 3.21
N GLY A 151 -3.36 20.78 2.77
CA GLY A 151 -2.16 21.04 3.58
C GLY A 151 -1.60 19.84 4.35
N ALA A 152 -2.38 18.78 4.57
CA ALA A 152 -1.94 17.60 5.32
C ALA A 152 -2.41 16.30 4.66
N ASP A 153 -1.79 15.17 5.02
CA ASP A 153 -2.22 13.82 4.67
C ASP A 153 -3.37 13.38 5.60
N ALA A 154 -4.50 14.04 5.47
CA ALA A 154 -5.62 13.90 6.39
C ALA A 154 -6.96 13.87 5.62
N PRO A 155 -7.54 12.67 5.37
CA PRO A 155 -8.85 12.57 4.77
C PRO A 155 -9.89 13.25 5.67
N PRO A 156 -10.70 14.20 5.14
CA PRO A 156 -11.63 15.01 5.95
C PRO A 156 -12.83 14.21 6.45
N ALA A 157 -13.25 13.18 5.72
CA ALA A 157 -14.44 12.39 5.96
C ALA A 157 -14.20 11.18 6.89
N CYS A 158 -15.28 10.56 7.34
CA CYS A 158 -15.30 9.32 8.11
C CYS A 158 -16.34 8.32 7.58
N TYR A 159 -16.37 7.10 8.11
CA TYR A 159 -17.31 6.07 7.64
C TYR A 159 -18.77 6.39 7.92
N ASP A 160 -19.04 7.19 8.94
CA ASP A 160 -20.39 7.62 9.26
C ASP A 160 -21.00 8.55 8.19
N ASP A 161 -20.16 9.23 7.40
CA ASP A 161 -20.60 10.08 6.29
C ASP A 161 -21.42 9.33 5.23
N LEU A 162 -21.25 8.01 5.13
CA LEU A 162 -22.12 7.17 4.30
C LEU A 162 -23.61 7.28 4.65
N ASN A 163 -23.94 7.53 5.92
CA ASN A 163 -25.31 7.65 6.42
C ASN A 163 -25.93 9.05 6.17
N HIS A 164 -25.10 10.04 5.84
CA HIS A 164 -25.50 11.44 5.70
C HIS A 164 -25.41 11.98 4.27
N ALA A 165 -24.77 11.22 3.37
CA ALA A 165 -24.61 11.63 1.98
C ALA A 165 -25.93 11.60 1.20
N GLU A 166 -26.10 12.56 0.28
CA GLU A 166 -27.15 12.58 -0.74
C GLU A 166 -26.66 12.05 -2.07
N LEU A 167 -25.36 12.27 -2.36
CA LEU A 167 -24.65 11.77 -3.52
C LEU A 167 -23.37 11.06 -3.07
N ILE A 168 -23.22 9.80 -3.49
CA ILE A 168 -21.95 9.08 -3.34
C ILE A 168 -21.34 8.86 -4.72
N VAL A 169 -20.12 9.38 -4.93
CA VAL A 169 -19.33 9.18 -6.13
C VAL A 169 -18.27 8.13 -5.85
N ILE A 170 -18.27 7.02 -6.57
CA ILE A 170 -17.24 5.97 -6.44
C ILE A 170 -16.36 6.01 -7.70
N ALA A 171 -15.11 6.50 -7.54
CA ALA A 171 -14.21 6.69 -8.66
C ALA A 171 -12.99 5.76 -8.60
N GLY A 172 -12.76 4.99 -9.68
CA GLY A 172 -11.62 4.09 -9.80
C GLY A 172 -11.56 3.03 -8.69
N SER A 173 -12.70 2.52 -8.25
CA SER A 173 -12.82 1.56 -7.16
C SER A 173 -13.97 0.57 -7.39
N ASN A 174 -13.66 -0.72 -7.55
CA ASN A 174 -14.67 -1.77 -7.40
C ASN A 174 -14.87 -2.03 -5.89
N ALA A 175 -15.60 -1.12 -5.21
CA ALA A 175 -15.73 -1.09 -3.75
C ALA A 175 -16.39 -2.36 -3.19
N THR A 176 -17.28 -3.01 -3.93
CA THR A 176 -17.88 -4.31 -3.58
C THR A 176 -16.83 -5.38 -3.34
N TRP A 177 -15.70 -5.35 -4.05
CA TRP A 177 -14.61 -6.31 -3.93
C TRP A 177 -13.46 -5.83 -3.04
N THR A 178 -13.12 -4.53 -3.14
CA THR A 178 -11.93 -3.99 -2.46
C THR A 178 -12.18 -3.61 -1.02
N HIS A 179 -13.38 -3.09 -0.70
CA HIS A 179 -13.80 -2.64 0.63
C HIS A 179 -15.22 -3.14 0.97
N PRO A 180 -15.47 -4.47 0.96
CA PRO A 180 -16.83 -5.03 0.97
C PRO A 180 -17.67 -4.58 2.17
N ILE A 181 -17.06 -4.38 3.34
CA ILE A 181 -17.79 -3.98 4.55
C ILE A 181 -18.24 -2.51 4.47
N LEU A 182 -17.42 -1.62 3.90
CA LEU A 182 -17.87 -0.24 3.65
C LEU A 182 -18.97 -0.21 2.58
N TYR A 183 -18.86 -1.04 1.56
CA TYR A 183 -19.90 -1.12 0.54
C TYR A 183 -21.23 -1.61 1.14
N ARG A 184 -21.22 -2.61 2.02
CA ARG A 184 -22.43 -3.02 2.77
C ARG A 184 -23.01 -1.91 3.63
N ARG A 185 -22.19 -1.05 4.22
CA ARG A 185 -22.66 0.14 4.95
C ARG A 185 -23.33 1.14 4.01
N LEU A 186 -22.81 1.30 2.77
CA LEU A 186 -23.45 2.09 1.73
C LEU A 186 -24.82 1.50 1.35
N GLU A 187 -24.91 0.17 1.16
CA GLU A 187 -26.18 -0.53 0.88
C GLU A 187 -27.20 -0.29 2.01
N ASP A 188 -26.77 -0.37 3.27
CA ASP A 188 -27.61 -0.07 4.43
C ASP A 188 -28.07 1.41 4.43
N ALA A 189 -27.19 2.34 4.08
CA ALA A 189 -27.52 3.77 3.99
C ALA A 189 -28.55 4.03 2.88
N LYS A 190 -28.36 3.40 1.71
CA LYS A 190 -29.29 3.51 0.58
C LYS A 190 -30.65 2.88 0.89
N ALA A 191 -30.68 1.77 1.64
CA ALA A 191 -31.93 1.15 2.09
C ALA A 191 -32.71 2.05 3.07
N LYS A 192 -32.00 2.83 3.91
CA LYS A 192 -32.63 3.80 4.83
C LYS A 192 -33.02 5.10 4.14
N ASN A 193 -32.26 5.53 3.12
CA ASN A 193 -32.52 6.73 2.31
C ASN A 193 -32.57 6.35 0.82
N PRO A 194 -33.74 6.00 0.27
CA PRO A 194 -33.89 5.65 -1.14
C PRO A 194 -33.52 6.78 -2.13
N ASN A 195 -33.46 8.03 -1.66
CA ASN A 195 -33.06 9.18 -2.48
C ASN A 195 -31.53 9.32 -2.61
N LEU A 196 -30.75 8.59 -1.81
CA LEU A 196 -29.30 8.53 -1.96
C LEU A 196 -28.94 8.05 -3.36
N THR A 197 -28.26 8.91 -4.12
CA THR A 197 -27.80 8.59 -5.47
C THR A 197 -26.34 8.09 -5.44
N VAL A 198 -26.04 7.06 -6.21
CA VAL A 198 -24.70 6.49 -6.35
C VAL A 198 -24.23 6.61 -7.79
N VAL A 199 -23.09 7.27 -8.01
CA VAL A 199 -22.42 7.38 -9.31
C VAL A 199 -21.14 6.56 -9.27
N CYS A 200 -20.92 5.70 -10.28
CA CYS A 200 -19.67 4.94 -10.43
C CYS A 200 -18.90 5.41 -11.67
N ILE A 201 -17.62 5.75 -11.47
CA ILE A 201 -16.69 6.14 -12.53
C ILE A 201 -15.63 5.03 -12.63
N ASP A 202 -15.73 4.15 -13.60
CA ASP A 202 -14.83 3.01 -13.82
C ASP A 202 -14.89 2.61 -15.31
N PRO A 203 -13.75 2.36 -15.97
CA PRO A 203 -13.74 1.89 -17.37
C PRO A 203 -14.53 0.61 -17.60
N ARG A 204 -14.62 -0.26 -16.59
CA ARG A 204 -15.37 -1.52 -16.64
C ARG A 204 -16.70 -1.42 -15.92
N ARG A 205 -17.68 -2.18 -16.39
CA ARG A 205 -18.95 -2.35 -15.68
C ARG A 205 -18.82 -3.38 -14.55
N THR A 206 -18.11 -2.98 -13.49
CA THR A 206 -17.89 -3.80 -12.29
C THR A 206 -19.19 -4.02 -11.50
N GLU A 207 -19.16 -4.89 -10.47
CA GLU A 207 -20.32 -5.08 -9.57
C GLU A 207 -20.73 -3.77 -8.88
N THR A 208 -19.76 -2.92 -8.55
CA THR A 208 -20.04 -1.56 -8.04
C THR A 208 -20.75 -0.71 -9.10
N ALA A 209 -20.33 -0.77 -10.35
CA ALA A 209 -20.94 -0.03 -11.45
C ALA A 209 -22.35 -0.54 -11.80
N ARG A 210 -22.59 -1.87 -11.70
CA ARG A 210 -23.91 -2.47 -11.92
C ARG A 210 -24.93 -2.06 -10.87
N ALA A 211 -24.49 -1.81 -9.64
CA ALA A 211 -25.33 -1.42 -8.53
C ALA A 211 -25.51 0.11 -8.41
N ALA A 212 -24.77 0.90 -9.19
CA ALA A 212 -24.85 2.36 -9.21
C ALA A 212 -26.06 2.86 -10.03
N ASP A 213 -26.57 4.03 -9.67
CA ASP A 213 -27.66 4.71 -10.39
C ASP A 213 -27.17 5.32 -11.72
N LEU A 214 -25.87 5.73 -11.77
CA LEU A 214 -25.21 6.19 -12.99
C LEU A 214 -23.82 5.57 -13.09
N HIS A 215 -23.50 4.94 -14.22
CA HIS A 215 -22.15 4.48 -14.55
C HIS A 215 -21.55 5.33 -15.67
N LEU A 216 -20.35 5.86 -15.42
CA LEU A 216 -19.56 6.60 -16.42
C LEU A 216 -18.35 5.72 -16.81
N PRO A 217 -18.44 4.97 -17.94
CA PRO A 217 -17.38 4.07 -18.41
C PRO A 217 -16.29 4.85 -19.16
N ILE A 218 -15.56 5.73 -18.48
CA ILE A 218 -14.52 6.57 -19.09
C ILE A 218 -13.35 5.73 -19.62
N LEU A 219 -12.62 6.26 -20.59
CA LEU A 219 -11.37 5.65 -21.02
C LEU A 219 -10.32 5.74 -19.92
N PRO A 220 -9.43 4.74 -19.74
CA PRO A 220 -8.39 4.76 -18.72
C PRO A 220 -7.53 6.02 -18.81
N GLY A 221 -7.32 6.69 -17.67
CA GLY A 221 -6.46 7.88 -17.56
C GLY A 221 -7.16 9.21 -17.85
N THR A 222 -8.46 9.24 -18.11
CA THR A 222 -9.19 10.46 -18.51
C THR A 222 -9.94 11.15 -17.36
N ASP A 223 -9.73 10.74 -16.14
CA ASP A 223 -10.40 11.23 -14.93
C ASP A 223 -10.32 12.76 -14.78
N VAL A 224 -9.13 13.36 -15.00
CA VAL A 224 -8.92 14.82 -14.93
C VAL A 224 -9.81 15.56 -15.93
N ALA A 225 -9.94 15.04 -17.15
CA ALA A 225 -10.80 15.67 -18.17
C ALA A 225 -12.27 15.65 -17.73
N LEU A 226 -12.75 14.55 -17.15
CA LEU A 226 -14.11 14.45 -16.61
C LEU A 226 -14.32 15.47 -15.47
N PHE A 227 -13.44 15.49 -14.46
CA PHE A 227 -13.61 16.38 -13.30
C PHE A 227 -13.49 17.86 -13.68
N ASN A 228 -12.60 18.22 -14.60
CA ASN A 228 -12.50 19.59 -15.11
C ASN A 228 -13.75 20.01 -15.89
N ALA A 229 -14.40 19.10 -16.64
CA ALA A 229 -15.63 19.39 -17.33
C ALA A 229 -16.83 19.56 -16.36
N VAL A 230 -16.86 18.76 -15.29
CA VAL A 230 -17.85 18.97 -14.21
C VAL A 230 -17.63 20.31 -13.52
N LEU A 231 -16.37 20.70 -13.23
CA LEU A 231 -16.06 22.01 -12.65
C LEU A 231 -16.40 23.14 -13.61
N HIS A 232 -16.14 22.99 -14.92
CA HIS A 232 -16.62 23.91 -15.95
C HIS A 232 -18.12 24.11 -15.83
N TRP A 233 -18.91 23.02 -15.91
CA TRP A 233 -20.36 23.08 -15.78
C TRP A 233 -20.80 23.85 -14.53
N LEU A 234 -20.33 23.44 -13.36
CA LEU A 234 -20.67 24.07 -12.08
C LEU A 234 -20.33 25.57 -12.05
N SER A 235 -19.22 25.96 -12.70
CA SER A 235 -18.77 27.36 -12.71
C SER A 235 -19.57 28.27 -13.64
N TRP A 236 -20.16 27.74 -14.71
CA TRP A 236 -20.93 28.50 -15.69
C TRP A 236 -22.45 28.40 -15.51
N GLU A 237 -22.91 27.43 -14.71
CA GLU A 237 -24.31 27.25 -14.32
C GLU A 237 -24.59 27.84 -12.92
N ASP A 238 -23.69 28.70 -12.41
CA ASP A 238 -23.79 29.37 -11.10
C ASP A 238 -24.00 28.39 -9.92
N ALA A 239 -23.35 27.23 -9.97
CA ALA A 239 -23.49 26.13 -9.03
C ALA A 239 -22.26 25.97 -8.10
N ILE A 240 -21.39 26.98 -8.02
CA ILE A 240 -20.27 27.05 -7.09
C ILE A 240 -20.65 27.83 -5.81
N ASP A 241 -20.02 27.50 -4.68
CA ASP A 241 -20.18 28.25 -3.44
C ASP A 241 -19.16 29.40 -3.40
N ALA A 242 -19.52 30.55 -3.95
CA ALA A 242 -18.65 31.72 -4.01
C ALA A 242 -18.29 32.25 -2.61
N ALA A 243 -19.18 32.12 -1.62
CA ALA A 243 -18.94 32.54 -0.26
C ALA A 243 -17.86 31.67 0.39
N TYR A 244 -17.98 30.36 0.27
CA TYR A 244 -16.98 29.41 0.77
C TYR A 244 -15.63 29.60 0.06
N ILE A 245 -15.62 29.73 -1.28
CA ILE A 245 -14.41 29.97 -2.04
C ILE A 245 -13.66 31.20 -1.52
N ASN A 246 -14.38 32.32 -1.34
CA ASN A 246 -13.78 33.57 -0.88
C ASN A 246 -13.29 33.50 0.58
N ALA A 247 -14.01 32.78 1.44
CA ALA A 247 -13.67 32.73 2.86
C ALA A 247 -12.55 31.71 3.16
N HIS A 248 -12.55 30.54 2.50
CA HIS A 248 -11.77 29.39 2.93
C HIS A 248 -10.76 28.85 1.92
N THR A 249 -10.65 29.48 0.73
CA THR A 249 -9.78 28.93 -0.34
C THR A 249 -8.89 29.98 -1.00
N GLU A 250 -7.90 29.52 -1.75
CA GLU A 250 -6.98 30.30 -2.59
C GLU A 250 -6.82 29.65 -3.97
N GLY A 251 -6.52 30.47 -5.02
CA GLY A 251 -6.14 29.98 -6.34
C GLY A 251 -7.30 29.63 -7.28
N PHE A 252 -8.56 29.92 -6.95
CA PHE A 252 -9.71 29.60 -7.80
C PHE A 252 -9.68 30.28 -9.18
N GLY A 253 -9.20 31.51 -9.27
CA GLY A 253 -9.18 32.29 -10.53
C GLY A 253 -8.34 31.62 -11.62
N GLU A 254 -7.16 31.09 -11.26
CA GLU A 254 -6.29 30.35 -12.20
C GLU A 254 -6.94 29.05 -12.68
N LEU A 255 -7.53 28.29 -11.76
CA LEU A 255 -8.24 27.06 -12.08
C LEU A 255 -9.46 27.34 -12.96
N LYS A 256 -10.23 28.38 -12.66
CA LYS A 256 -11.40 28.79 -13.48
C LYS A 256 -10.95 29.16 -14.90
N SER A 257 -9.79 29.77 -15.05
CA SER A 257 -9.22 30.10 -16.36
C SER A 257 -8.86 28.84 -17.15
N LEU A 258 -8.27 27.82 -16.50
CA LEU A 258 -7.98 26.54 -17.14
C LEU A 258 -9.27 25.83 -17.60
N VAL A 259 -10.25 25.71 -16.71
CA VAL A 259 -11.45 24.91 -17.01
C VAL A 259 -12.41 25.58 -17.99
N ARG A 260 -12.15 26.84 -18.39
CA ARG A 260 -12.96 27.55 -19.41
C ARG A 260 -13.15 26.74 -20.68
N GLU A 261 -12.10 26.07 -21.15
CA GLU A 261 -12.11 25.28 -22.38
C GLU A 261 -12.50 23.81 -22.15
N CYS A 262 -12.65 23.41 -20.89
CA CYS A 262 -12.96 22.02 -20.52
C CYS A 262 -14.48 21.75 -20.55
N THR A 263 -15.13 22.05 -21.67
CA THR A 263 -16.58 21.84 -21.82
C THR A 263 -16.98 20.36 -21.74
N PRO A 264 -18.22 20.01 -21.38
CA PRO A 264 -18.70 18.63 -21.44
C PRO A 264 -18.49 17.97 -22.82
N ALA A 265 -18.66 18.70 -23.91
CA ALA A 265 -18.40 18.22 -25.27
C ALA A 265 -16.91 17.94 -25.52
N TRP A 266 -16.00 18.76 -24.97
CA TRP A 266 -14.56 18.50 -25.02
C TRP A 266 -14.21 17.22 -24.25
N ALA A 267 -14.73 17.07 -23.02
CA ALA A 267 -14.46 15.89 -22.20
C ALA A 267 -15.09 14.62 -22.77
N ALA A 268 -16.26 14.70 -23.40
CA ALA A 268 -16.91 13.57 -24.07
C ALA A 268 -15.99 12.90 -25.10
N ARG A 269 -15.28 13.71 -25.91
CA ARG A 269 -14.33 13.21 -26.91
C ARG A 269 -13.10 12.54 -26.29
N ILE A 270 -12.64 13.05 -25.15
CA ILE A 270 -11.45 12.51 -24.43
C ILE A 270 -11.83 11.26 -23.63
N CYS A 271 -12.91 11.34 -22.85
CA CYS A 271 -13.35 10.27 -21.96
C CYS A 271 -14.04 9.12 -22.70
N GLY A 272 -14.49 9.35 -23.93
CA GLY A 272 -15.23 8.35 -24.69
C GLY A 272 -16.60 8.01 -24.08
N VAL A 273 -17.23 8.95 -23.41
CA VAL A 273 -18.61 8.86 -22.87
C VAL A 273 -19.45 9.97 -23.46
N ASP A 274 -20.76 9.79 -23.48
CA ASP A 274 -21.66 10.78 -24.05
C ASP A 274 -21.67 12.07 -23.21
N GLU A 275 -21.73 13.22 -23.88
CA GLU A 275 -21.84 14.53 -23.25
C GLU A 275 -23.03 14.61 -22.29
N VAL A 276 -24.17 14.00 -22.66
CA VAL A 276 -25.37 13.95 -21.83
C VAL A 276 -25.12 13.27 -20.48
N GLN A 277 -24.27 12.24 -20.45
CA GLN A 277 -23.91 11.55 -19.20
C GLN A 277 -23.03 12.42 -18.32
N ILE A 278 -22.10 13.19 -18.90
CA ILE A 278 -21.25 14.13 -18.16
C ILE A 278 -22.12 15.24 -17.55
N VAL A 279 -23.04 15.81 -18.34
CA VAL A 279 -23.98 16.83 -17.86
C VAL A 279 -24.93 16.26 -16.80
N ALA A 280 -25.41 15.02 -16.95
CA ALA A 280 -26.23 14.36 -15.93
C ALA A 280 -25.46 14.23 -14.60
N PHE A 281 -24.20 13.83 -14.63
CA PHE A 281 -23.35 13.77 -13.45
C PHE A 281 -23.13 15.15 -12.82
N ALA A 282 -22.84 16.18 -13.62
CA ALA A 282 -22.69 17.54 -13.14
C ALA A 282 -23.96 18.06 -12.44
N LYS A 283 -25.14 17.76 -13.00
CA LYS A 283 -26.45 18.12 -12.41
C LYS A 283 -26.72 17.37 -11.09
N LEU A 284 -26.31 16.11 -10.98
CA LEU A 284 -26.40 15.37 -9.70
C LEU A 284 -25.53 16.03 -8.64
N TRP A 285 -24.31 16.42 -9.00
CA TRP A 285 -23.41 17.15 -8.09
C TRP A 285 -24.00 18.50 -7.66
N GLN A 286 -24.50 19.29 -8.62
CA GLN A 286 -25.14 20.59 -8.38
C GLN A 286 -26.30 20.52 -7.37
N ARG A 287 -27.12 19.47 -7.46
CA ARG A 287 -28.32 19.30 -6.62
C ARG A 287 -28.02 18.78 -5.22
N SER A 288 -26.85 18.19 -5.01
CA SER A 288 -26.48 17.52 -3.76
C SER A 288 -25.96 18.54 -2.73
N ALA A 289 -26.59 18.59 -1.58
CA ALA A 289 -26.12 19.35 -0.45
C ALA A 289 -24.99 18.60 0.30
N ALA A 290 -24.87 17.29 0.13
CA ALA A 290 -23.86 16.45 0.78
C ALA A 290 -23.32 15.40 -0.20
N THR A 291 -22.20 15.70 -0.86
CA THR A 291 -21.51 14.81 -1.80
C THR A 291 -20.30 14.17 -1.15
N LEU A 292 -20.28 12.84 -1.09
CA LEU A 292 -19.15 12.04 -0.61
C LEU A 292 -18.47 11.32 -1.78
N SER A 293 -17.18 11.57 -2.02
CA SER A 293 -16.43 10.90 -3.07
C SER A 293 -15.54 9.80 -2.50
N LEU A 294 -15.88 8.54 -2.75
CA LEU A 294 -15.08 7.37 -2.41
C LEU A 294 -14.18 7.01 -3.59
N TYR A 295 -12.86 7.04 -3.42
CA TYR A 295 -11.96 6.71 -4.52
C TYR A 295 -10.78 5.85 -4.08
N CYS A 296 -10.15 5.15 -5.03
CA CYS A 296 -9.09 4.20 -4.74
C CYS A 296 -8.06 4.15 -5.88
N GLN A 297 -7.56 2.97 -6.19
CA GLN A 297 -6.37 2.75 -7.02
C GLN A 297 -6.53 3.18 -8.50
N GLY A 298 -7.74 3.27 -9.03
CA GLY A 298 -7.97 3.78 -10.39
C GLY A 298 -7.55 5.24 -10.56
N LEU A 299 -7.72 6.06 -9.51
CA LEU A 299 -7.19 7.42 -9.48
C LEU A 299 -5.70 7.41 -9.08
N ASN A 300 -5.36 6.65 -8.03
CA ASN A 300 -4.06 6.77 -7.37
C ASN A 300 -2.91 6.19 -8.17
N GLN A 301 -3.06 4.97 -8.73
CA GLN A 301 -2.01 4.26 -9.47
C GLN A 301 -1.91 4.73 -10.92
N SER A 302 -1.52 5.97 -11.11
CA SER A 302 -1.42 6.65 -12.40
C SER A 302 -0.23 7.58 -12.45
N SER A 303 0.36 7.76 -13.62
CA SER A 303 1.42 8.73 -13.89
C SER A 303 0.95 10.20 -13.76
N SER A 304 -0.35 10.44 -13.57
CA SER A 304 -0.97 11.73 -13.24
C SER A 304 -1.85 11.64 -11.99
N GLY A 305 -1.52 10.73 -11.07
CA GLY A 305 -2.35 10.43 -9.91
C GLY A 305 -2.56 11.61 -8.97
N THR A 306 -1.56 12.45 -8.75
CA THR A 306 -1.68 13.68 -7.95
C THR A 306 -2.69 14.66 -8.58
N ASP A 307 -2.62 14.87 -9.90
CA ASP A 307 -3.54 15.77 -10.61
C ASP A 307 -4.98 15.21 -10.59
N LYS A 308 -5.18 13.89 -10.71
CA LYS A 308 -6.50 13.26 -10.60
C LYS A 308 -7.14 13.46 -9.23
N ASN A 309 -6.35 13.27 -8.16
CA ASN A 309 -6.81 13.51 -6.78
C ASN A 309 -7.16 14.98 -6.57
N ALA A 310 -6.27 15.90 -6.99
CA ALA A 310 -6.50 17.33 -6.85
C ALA A 310 -7.72 17.81 -7.65
N ALA A 311 -7.95 17.30 -8.86
CA ALA A 311 -9.11 17.65 -9.69
C ALA A 311 -10.42 17.22 -8.99
N LEU A 312 -10.47 16.05 -8.36
CA LEU A 312 -11.63 15.63 -7.59
C LEU A 312 -11.84 16.51 -6.34
N ILE A 313 -10.75 16.82 -5.61
CA ILE A 313 -10.80 17.68 -4.43
C ILE A 313 -11.25 19.10 -4.81
N ASN A 314 -10.82 19.62 -5.96
CA ASN A 314 -11.26 20.93 -6.47
C ASN A 314 -12.80 21.02 -6.61
N LEU A 315 -13.49 19.94 -6.99
CA LEU A 315 -14.96 19.91 -7.05
C LEU A 315 -15.57 20.13 -5.66
N HIS A 316 -15.05 19.44 -4.64
CA HIS A 316 -15.50 19.58 -3.26
C HIS A 316 -15.24 20.98 -2.71
N LEU A 317 -14.07 21.56 -3.00
CA LEU A 317 -13.74 22.93 -2.60
C LEU A 317 -14.64 23.96 -3.29
N ALA A 318 -14.89 23.81 -4.60
CA ALA A 318 -15.70 24.73 -5.36
C ALA A 318 -17.17 24.78 -4.90
N THR A 319 -17.66 23.71 -4.28
CA THR A 319 -19.05 23.57 -3.84
C THR A 319 -19.20 23.54 -2.30
N GLY A 320 -18.15 23.90 -1.54
CA GLY A 320 -18.16 23.94 -0.09
C GLY A 320 -18.46 22.58 0.58
N GLN A 321 -18.04 21.48 -0.03
CA GLN A 321 -18.36 20.10 0.32
C GLN A 321 -17.22 19.45 1.14
N ILE A 322 -16.68 20.14 2.15
CA ILE A 322 -15.65 19.64 3.07
C ILE A 322 -16.01 20.03 4.51
N GLY A 323 -15.74 19.14 5.46
CA GLY A 323 -15.90 19.40 6.90
C GLY A 323 -17.33 19.29 7.43
N LYS A 324 -18.29 18.89 6.63
CA LYS A 324 -19.68 18.67 7.00
C LYS A 324 -20.12 17.22 6.85
N PRO A 325 -21.15 16.76 7.58
CA PRO A 325 -21.64 15.39 7.49
C PRO A 325 -22.03 15.01 6.05
N GLY A 326 -21.63 13.81 5.62
CA GLY A 326 -21.98 13.27 4.31
C GLY A 326 -21.20 13.85 3.14
N ALA A 327 -20.18 14.70 3.39
CA ALA A 327 -19.50 15.40 2.30
C ALA A 327 -17.97 15.33 2.43
N GLY A 328 -17.30 15.26 1.28
CA GLY A 328 -15.84 15.35 1.20
C GLY A 328 -15.21 14.30 0.30
N PRO A 329 -13.96 14.52 -0.10
CA PRO A 329 -13.14 13.53 -0.77
C PRO A 329 -12.63 12.50 0.25
N PHE A 330 -12.85 11.21 -0.02
CA PHE A 330 -12.48 10.13 0.87
C PHE A 330 -11.72 9.03 0.14
N SER A 331 -10.38 9.07 0.21
CA SER A 331 -9.53 8.04 -0.35
C SER A 331 -9.58 6.77 0.50
N LEU A 332 -10.03 5.67 -0.08
CA LEU A 332 -10.13 4.38 0.59
C LEU A 332 -8.78 3.67 0.58
N THR A 333 -8.13 3.60 1.73
CA THR A 333 -6.82 2.95 1.89
C THR A 333 -6.90 1.46 1.59
N GLY A 334 -6.01 0.98 0.73
CA GLY A 334 -5.98 -0.43 0.35
C GLY A 334 -5.42 -1.34 1.43
N GLN A 335 -4.35 -0.94 2.11
CA GLN A 335 -3.66 -1.76 3.12
C GLN A 335 -4.10 -1.41 4.54
N PRO A 336 -4.01 -2.36 5.49
CA PRO A 336 -4.64 -2.22 6.82
C PRO A 336 -3.99 -1.15 7.70
N ASN A 337 -2.71 -0.82 7.49
CA ASN A 337 -1.99 0.19 8.28
C ASN A 337 -1.10 1.11 7.42
N ALA A 338 -1.46 1.35 6.17
CA ALA A 338 -0.73 2.32 5.36
C ALA A 338 -0.85 3.76 5.90
N MET A 339 -1.92 4.07 6.62
CA MET A 339 -2.09 5.33 7.33
C MET A 339 -1.05 5.44 8.46
N GLY A 340 -1.00 4.50 9.40
CA GLY A 340 -0.04 4.50 10.50
C GLY A 340 1.42 4.56 10.05
N GLY A 341 1.76 3.86 8.94
CA GLY A 341 3.10 3.97 8.36
C GLY A 341 3.47 5.38 7.91
N ARG A 342 2.50 6.18 7.43
CA ARG A 342 2.73 7.59 7.06
C ARG A 342 2.78 8.51 8.29
N GLU A 343 1.97 8.22 9.30
CA GLU A 343 1.99 8.94 10.58
C GLU A 343 3.38 8.93 11.24
N VAL A 344 4.08 7.82 11.14
CA VAL A 344 5.45 7.66 11.67
C VAL A 344 6.55 8.03 10.67
N GLY A 345 6.22 8.56 9.50
CA GLY A 345 7.19 9.00 8.50
C GLY A 345 7.86 7.88 7.72
N GLY A 346 7.20 6.72 7.55
CA GLY A 346 7.75 5.53 6.88
C GLY A 346 7.89 5.62 5.36
N LEU A 347 7.94 6.83 4.77
CA LEU A 347 8.25 7.09 3.36
C LEU A 347 9.57 7.85 3.21
N ALA A 348 10.20 7.73 2.04
CA ALA A 348 11.51 8.29 1.73
C ALA A 348 11.64 9.82 1.95
N ASN A 349 10.52 10.53 1.90
CA ASN A 349 10.46 11.97 2.06
C ASN A 349 9.81 12.45 3.37
N LEU A 350 9.38 11.55 4.26
CA LEU A 350 8.64 11.91 5.47
C LEU A 350 9.43 11.65 6.75
N LEU A 351 9.06 12.38 7.80
CA LEU A 351 9.44 12.16 9.21
C LEU A 351 8.17 12.00 10.05
N PRO A 352 8.25 11.49 11.29
CA PRO A 352 7.09 11.32 12.16
C PRO A 352 6.25 12.61 12.33
N GLY A 353 4.94 12.45 12.45
CA GLY A 353 4.01 13.56 12.63
C GLY A 353 3.80 14.38 11.35
N HIS A 354 3.77 13.75 10.17
CA HIS A 354 3.59 14.35 8.85
C HIS A 354 4.65 15.40 8.47
N ARG A 355 5.83 15.33 9.10
CA ARG A 355 6.96 16.21 8.79
C ARG A 355 7.63 15.80 7.48
N ASP A 356 8.30 16.74 6.83
CA ASP A 356 9.05 16.52 5.60
C ASP A 356 10.55 16.57 5.86
N VAL A 357 11.32 15.65 5.26
CA VAL A 357 12.79 15.60 5.43
C VAL A 357 13.50 16.81 4.81
N THR A 358 12.88 17.49 3.84
CA THR A 358 13.48 18.66 3.19
C THR A 358 13.34 19.94 4.00
N ASP A 359 12.45 19.96 4.97
CA ASP A 359 12.22 21.07 5.89
C ASP A 359 13.24 21.03 7.05
N ALA A 360 13.99 22.11 7.26
CA ALA A 360 15.05 22.19 8.26
C ALA A 360 14.50 22.18 9.69
N ASP A 361 13.38 22.85 9.94
CA ASP A 361 12.76 22.93 11.26
C ASP A 361 12.17 21.57 11.63
N HIS A 362 11.54 20.88 10.68
CA HIS A 362 11.04 19.53 10.86
C HIS A 362 12.14 18.53 11.22
N ARG A 363 13.33 18.62 10.60
CA ARG A 363 14.45 17.77 10.96
C ARG A 363 14.96 18.10 12.36
N ALA A 364 15.13 19.37 12.68
CA ALA A 364 15.61 19.81 13.99
C ALA A 364 14.69 19.36 15.13
N GLU A 365 13.35 19.45 14.93
CA GLU A 365 12.37 18.95 15.90
C GLU A 365 12.52 17.44 16.14
N ILE A 366 12.67 16.62 15.08
CA ILE A 366 12.82 15.16 15.24
C ILE A 366 14.20 14.79 15.79
N GLU A 367 15.26 15.48 15.40
CA GLU A 367 16.61 15.30 15.98
C GLU A 367 16.58 15.55 17.49
N ALA A 368 15.90 16.61 17.94
CA ALA A 368 15.73 16.91 19.35
C ALA A 368 14.92 15.81 20.08
N LEU A 369 13.77 15.38 19.52
CA LEU A 369 12.92 14.32 20.09
C LEU A 369 13.64 12.97 20.18
N TRP A 370 14.47 12.65 19.19
CA TRP A 370 15.26 11.40 19.17
C TRP A 370 16.61 11.53 19.89
N CYS A 371 16.91 12.68 20.49
CA CYS A 371 18.20 12.97 21.11
C CYS A 371 19.40 12.72 20.17
N LEU A 372 19.28 13.17 18.91
CA LEU A 372 20.32 13.08 17.89
C LEU A 372 21.13 14.38 17.79
N PRO A 373 22.39 14.30 17.37
CA PRO A 373 23.14 15.50 16.99
C PRO A 373 22.47 16.28 15.87
N ALA A 374 22.55 17.59 15.88
CA ALA A 374 22.02 18.44 14.81
C ALA A 374 22.65 18.07 13.46
N GLY A 375 21.82 18.00 12.41
CA GLY A 375 22.22 17.63 11.07
C GLY A 375 22.45 16.13 10.86
N ARG A 376 22.02 15.28 11.81
CA ARG A 376 22.09 13.81 11.68
C ARG A 376 21.15 13.27 10.61
N ILE A 377 19.94 13.82 10.53
CA ILE A 377 18.95 13.42 9.52
C ILE A 377 19.28 14.09 8.18
N SER A 378 19.46 13.29 7.13
CA SER A 378 19.75 13.78 5.79
C SER A 378 18.68 14.79 5.30
N ALA A 379 19.12 15.90 4.69
CA ALA A 379 18.24 16.94 4.19
C ALA A 379 17.61 16.64 2.82
N THR A 380 18.01 15.54 2.18
CA THR A 380 17.50 15.13 0.87
C THR A 380 16.54 13.96 1.01
N SER A 381 15.46 13.96 0.22
CA SER A 381 14.58 12.79 0.13
C SER A 381 15.36 11.56 -0.33
N GLY A 382 15.07 10.42 0.28
CA GLY A 382 15.62 9.13 -0.14
C GLY A 382 15.03 8.64 -1.45
N LYS A 383 15.52 7.49 -1.91
CA LYS A 383 14.99 6.78 -3.08
C LYS A 383 13.62 6.21 -2.78
N THR A 384 12.64 6.52 -3.61
CA THR A 384 11.30 5.91 -3.54
C THR A 384 11.33 4.48 -4.08
N ALA A 385 10.24 3.73 -3.92
CA ALA A 385 10.16 2.31 -4.26
C ALA A 385 10.82 1.95 -5.60
N ILE A 386 10.41 2.60 -6.71
CA ILE A 386 10.98 2.33 -8.04
C ILE A 386 12.46 2.78 -8.10
N GLU A 387 12.73 4.01 -7.66
CA GLU A 387 14.09 4.58 -7.67
C GLU A 387 15.07 3.78 -6.82
N MET A 388 14.61 3.13 -5.74
CA MET A 388 15.41 2.27 -4.87
C MET A 388 15.89 1.01 -5.61
N PHE A 389 14.99 0.30 -6.31
CA PHE A 389 15.38 -0.86 -7.09
C PHE A 389 16.26 -0.49 -8.29
N ASP A 390 16.03 0.67 -8.93
CA ASP A 390 16.94 1.21 -9.93
C ASP A 390 18.32 1.54 -9.36
N ALA A 391 18.39 2.09 -8.14
CA ALA A 391 19.65 2.35 -7.44
C ALA A 391 20.40 1.06 -7.08
N VAL A 392 19.69 0.01 -6.66
CA VAL A 392 20.28 -1.34 -6.48
C VAL A 392 20.84 -1.86 -7.81
N LYS A 393 20.08 -1.75 -8.89
CA LYS A 393 20.50 -2.18 -10.23
C LYS A 393 21.75 -1.44 -10.72
N ARG A 394 21.91 -0.13 -10.40
CA ARG A 394 23.11 0.65 -10.68
C ARG A 394 24.27 0.40 -9.70
N GLY A 395 24.03 -0.36 -8.63
CA GLY A 395 25.02 -0.65 -7.61
C GLY A 395 25.29 0.53 -6.64
N GLU A 396 24.38 1.50 -6.55
CA GLU A 396 24.40 2.58 -5.56
C GLU A 396 23.99 2.04 -4.18
N ILE A 397 22.90 1.28 -4.12
CA ILE A 397 22.47 0.54 -2.93
C ILE A 397 23.02 -0.88 -3.02
N LYS A 398 23.73 -1.30 -1.98
CA LYS A 398 24.42 -2.58 -1.84
C LYS A 398 23.65 -3.58 -0.99
N LEU A 399 23.10 -3.08 0.12
CA LEU A 399 22.35 -3.86 1.07
C LEU A 399 20.88 -3.46 0.98
N LEU A 400 20.02 -4.44 0.74
CA LEU A 400 18.57 -4.23 0.63
C LEU A 400 17.86 -5.06 1.70
N TRP A 401 17.23 -4.38 2.68
CA TRP A 401 16.38 -5.01 3.68
C TRP A 401 14.91 -4.86 3.31
N ILE A 402 14.23 -5.98 3.11
CA ILE A 402 12.83 -6.04 2.75
C ILE A 402 12.04 -6.65 3.91
N ALA A 403 10.96 -5.96 4.36
CA ALA A 403 10.15 -6.44 5.47
C ALA A 403 8.67 -6.55 5.09
N CYS A 404 8.08 -7.74 5.31
CA CYS A 404 6.63 -8.01 5.20
C CYS A 404 6.01 -7.67 3.82
N THR A 405 6.80 -7.69 2.73
CA THR A 405 6.33 -7.38 1.37
C THR A 405 7.05 -8.19 0.31
N ASN A 406 6.45 -8.28 -0.89
CA ASN A 406 6.91 -9.15 -1.97
C ASN A 406 7.19 -8.35 -3.27
N PRO A 407 8.26 -7.50 -3.31
CA PRO A 407 8.57 -6.68 -4.49
C PRO A 407 8.88 -7.49 -5.75
N ALA A 408 9.39 -8.72 -5.63
CA ALA A 408 9.60 -9.62 -6.77
C ALA A 408 8.30 -10.03 -7.49
N GLN A 409 7.14 -9.65 -6.94
CA GLN A 409 5.83 -9.82 -7.56
C GLN A 409 5.08 -8.50 -7.73
N SER A 410 5.20 -7.56 -6.78
CA SER A 410 4.31 -6.41 -6.67
C SER A 410 4.79 -5.15 -7.40
N LEU A 411 6.08 -5.00 -7.66
CA LEU A 411 6.61 -3.88 -8.43
C LEU A 411 6.28 -4.01 -9.93
N PRO A 412 6.19 -2.90 -10.67
CA PRO A 412 6.10 -2.94 -12.13
C PRO A 412 7.43 -3.38 -12.76
N ASP A 413 7.40 -3.77 -14.04
CA ASP A 413 8.59 -4.15 -14.80
C ASP A 413 9.45 -5.19 -14.05
N LEU A 414 8.83 -6.31 -13.71
CA LEU A 414 9.49 -7.37 -12.93
C LEU A 414 10.81 -7.91 -13.52
N PRO A 415 11.04 -7.92 -14.84
CA PRO A 415 12.38 -8.22 -15.38
C PRO A 415 13.46 -7.28 -14.84
N SER A 416 13.21 -5.98 -14.80
CA SER A 416 14.15 -4.99 -14.22
C SER A 416 14.36 -5.20 -12.72
N VAL A 417 13.30 -5.56 -12.01
CA VAL A 417 13.36 -5.90 -10.56
C VAL A 417 14.23 -7.16 -10.33
N ALA A 418 14.11 -8.16 -11.18
CA ALA A 418 14.94 -9.37 -11.12
C ALA A 418 16.44 -9.06 -11.33
N GLU A 419 16.78 -8.13 -12.24
CA GLU A 419 18.14 -7.64 -12.41
C GLU A 419 18.66 -6.93 -11.16
N ALA A 420 17.81 -6.12 -10.48
CA ALA A 420 18.19 -5.46 -9.25
C ALA A 420 18.52 -6.48 -8.14
N PHE A 421 17.68 -7.50 -7.97
CA PHE A 421 17.98 -8.60 -7.04
C PHE A 421 19.29 -9.31 -7.38
N ALA A 422 19.56 -9.57 -8.66
CA ALA A 422 20.79 -10.23 -9.07
C ALA A 422 22.06 -9.42 -8.77
N LYS A 423 21.96 -8.08 -8.74
CA LYS A 423 23.09 -7.16 -8.50
C LYS A 423 23.24 -6.74 -7.04
N ALA A 424 22.25 -6.92 -6.20
CA ALA A 424 22.36 -6.62 -4.76
C ALA A 424 23.45 -7.48 -4.11
N GLU A 425 24.33 -6.86 -3.33
CA GLU A 425 25.39 -7.59 -2.60
C GLU A 425 24.84 -8.43 -1.45
N CYS A 426 23.73 -7.98 -0.84
CA CYS A 426 23.00 -8.76 0.16
C CYS A 426 21.53 -8.35 0.19
N VAL A 427 20.65 -9.34 0.08
CA VAL A 427 19.20 -9.20 0.21
C VAL A 427 18.79 -9.83 1.55
N ILE A 428 18.32 -8.99 2.45
CA ILE A 428 17.78 -9.40 3.75
C ILE A 428 16.25 -9.37 3.65
N VAL A 429 15.60 -10.47 3.96
CA VAL A 429 14.12 -10.55 3.93
C VAL A 429 13.61 -10.93 5.31
N GLN A 430 12.83 -10.03 5.91
CA GLN A 430 12.12 -10.24 7.17
C GLN A 430 10.67 -10.57 6.83
N GLU A 431 10.28 -11.83 7.00
CA GLU A 431 9.01 -12.33 6.45
C GLU A 431 8.47 -13.49 7.29
N ALA A 432 7.15 -13.59 7.35
CA ALA A 432 6.46 -14.70 8.00
C ALA A 432 6.43 -15.97 7.13
N PHE A 433 6.42 -15.84 5.81
CA PHE A 433 6.30 -16.95 4.85
C PHE A 433 7.52 -17.06 3.95
N LYS A 434 8.27 -18.16 4.07
CA LYS A 434 9.47 -18.43 3.25
C LYS A 434 9.18 -18.81 1.79
N THR A 435 7.91 -18.95 1.43
CA THR A 435 7.44 -19.40 0.13
C THR A 435 7.12 -18.28 -0.86
N THR A 436 7.32 -16.99 -0.50
CA THR A 436 7.12 -15.86 -1.42
C THR A 436 8.27 -15.74 -2.42
N GLU A 437 8.04 -15.12 -3.57
CA GLU A 437 9.06 -14.88 -4.60
C GLU A 437 10.28 -14.18 -4.03
N THR A 438 10.05 -13.12 -3.23
CA THR A 438 11.13 -12.34 -2.59
C THR A 438 11.89 -13.15 -1.55
N ALA A 439 11.19 -13.94 -0.70
CA ALA A 439 11.86 -14.76 0.31
C ALA A 439 12.77 -15.84 -0.31
N ARG A 440 12.42 -16.35 -1.49
CA ARG A 440 13.30 -17.30 -2.22
C ARG A 440 14.60 -16.68 -2.72
N LEU A 441 14.59 -15.36 -3.01
CA LEU A 441 15.77 -14.61 -3.47
C LEU A 441 16.65 -14.10 -2.31
N ALA A 442 16.21 -14.22 -1.07
CA ALA A 442 16.93 -13.71 0.10
C ALA A 442 18.28 -14.42 0.32
N ASP A 443 19.30 -13.65 0.68
CA ASP A 443 20.57 -14.18 1.21
C ASP A 443 20.43 -14.44 2.71
N VAL A 444 19.66 -13.60 3.41
CA VAL A 444 19.31 -13.77 4.82
C VAL A 444 17.79 -13.72 4.98
N LEU A 445 17.20 -14.73 5.61
CA LEU A 445 15.80 -14.79 5.96
C LEU A 445 15.63 -14.67 7.47
N LEU A 446 14.94 -13.61 7.90
CA LEU A 446 14.62 -13.35 9.30
C LEU A 446 13.15 -13.73 9.55
N PRO A 447 12.86 -14.74 10.38
CA PRO A 447 11.52 -15.21 10.62
C PRO A 447 10.74 -14.20 11.48
N ALA A 448 9.64 -13.67 10.92
CA ALA A 448 8.80 -12.68 11.57
C ALA A 448 7.42 -13.24 11.96
N SER A 449 6.80 -12.62 12.96
CA SER A 449 5.41 -12.87 13.35
C SER A 449 4.44 -12.38 12.28
N THR A 450 3.22 -12.93 12.27
CA THR A 450 2.16 -12.54 11.33
C THR A 450 0.85 -12.23 12.08
N TRP A 451 -0.26 -12.06 11.34
CA TRP A 451 -1.57 -11.85 11.94
C TRP A 451 -1.91 -12.92 12.99
N GLY A 452 -2.52 -12.50 14.08
CA GLY A 452 -2.83 -13.36 15.23
C GLY A 452 -1.68 -13.52 16.22
N GLU A 453 -0.45 -13.14 15.85
CA GLU A 453 0.76 -13.25 16.66
C GLU A 453 1.32 -11.90 17.10
N LYS A 454 0.78 -10.78 16.57
CA LYS A 454 1.29 -9.41 16.79
C LYS A 454 0.50 -8.66 17.85
N HIS A 455 1.18 -7.73 18.51
CA HIS A 455 0.65 -6.79 19.49
C HIS A 455 1.14 -5.38 19.14
N GLY A 456 0.22 -4.40 19.10
CA GLY A 456 0.50 -3.00 18.75
C GLY A 456 -0.71 -2.31 18.14
N THR A 457 -0.49 -1.28 17.31
CA THR A 457 -1.55 -0.45 16.76
C THR A 457 -1.58 -0.44 15.23
N VAL A 458 -2.77 -0.19 14.69
CA VAL A 458 -3.02 0.07 13.27
C VAL A 458 -3.98 1.24 13.11
N THR A 459 -3.78 2.05 12.04
CA THR A 459 -4.67 3.15 11.68
C THR A 459 -5.38 2.86 10.37
N ASN A 460 -6.72 2.87 10.37
CA ASN A 460 -7.55 2.60 9.21
C ASN A 460 -7.77 3.83 8.31
N SER A 461 -8.56 3.68 7.22
CA SER A 461 -8.81 4.73 6.23
C SER A 461 -9.49 5.98 6.81
N GLU A 462 -10.27 5.86 7.90
CA GLU A 462 -10.93 6.98 8.57
C GLU A 462 -10.12 7.56 9.73
N ARG A 463 -8.80 7.34 9.75
CA ARG A 463 -7.90 7.86 10.79
C ARG A 463 -8.15 7.25 12.18
N ARG A 464 -8.74 6.07 12.23
CA ARG A 464 -9.07 5.39 13.48
C ARG A 464 -7.96 4.43 13.88
N ILE A 465 -7.37 4.67 15.04
CA ILE A 465 -6.34 3.84 15.65
C ILE A 465 -7.01 2.73 16.46
N THR A 466 -6.63 1.50 16.18
CA THR A 466 -7.09 0.30 16.90
C THR A 466 -5.89 -0.38 17.54
N HIS A 467 -5.99 -0.70 18.82
CA HIS A 467 -5.03 -1.56 19.53
C HIS A 467 -5.41 -3.02 19.30
N LEU A 468 -4.48 -3.80 18.77
CA LEU A 468 -4.66 -5.22 18.55
C LEU A 468 -3.76 -6.04 19.48
N LYS A 469 -4.28 -7.20 19.92
CA LYS A 469 -3.58 -8.12 20.82
C LYS A 469 -3.20 -9.40 20.09
N ALA A 470 -2.06 -9.96 20.45
CA ALA A 470 -1.66 -11.29 19.99
C ALA A 470 -2.64 -12.34 20.51
N VAL A 471 -3.06 -13.25 19.63
CA VAL A 471 -3.94 -14.38 19.95
C VAL A 471 -3.11 -15.63 20.25
N LEU A 472 -1.95 -15.75 19.58
CA LEU A 472 -0.99 -16.83 19.72
C LEU A 472 0.43 -16.27 19.82
N PRO A 473 1.37 -16.99 20.44
CA PRO A 473 2.80 -16.66 20.33
C PRO A 473 3.30 -16.93 18.90
N PRO A 474 4.36 -16.23 18.44
CA PRO A 474 5.04 -16.57 17.19
C PRO A 474 5.56 -18.02 17.19
N PRO A 475 5.51 -18.73 16.04
CA PRO A 475 5.96 -20.12 15.98
C PRO A 475 7.48 -20.22 15.87
N GLY A 476 8.04 -21.31 16.44
CA GLY A 476 9.48 -21.58 16.39
C GLY A 476 10.31 -20.49 17.06
N GLU A 477 11.27 -19.93 16.33
CA GLU A 477 12.12 -18.83 16.76
C GLU A 477 11.71 -17.48 16.11
N ALA A 478 10.53 -17.41 15.49
CA ALA A 478 10.05 -16.17 14.88
C ALA A 478 9.83 -15.08 15.95
N ARG A 479 10.17 -13.84 15.60
CA ARG A 479 10.08 -12.67 16.50
C ARG A 479 9.15 -11.61 15.93
N HIS A 480 8.76 -10.65 16.75
CA HIS A 480 8.03 -9.47 16.29
C HIS A 480 8.93 -8.60 15.40
N ASP A 481 8.34 -7.94 14.42
CA ASP A 481 9.11 -7.11 13.48
C ASP A 481 9.88 -6.00 14.19
N TRP A 482 9.25 -5.31 15.15
CA TRP A 482 9.88 -4.27 15.94
C TRP A 482 11.07 -4.81 16.78
N ASP A 483 10.93 -6.01 17.37
CA ASP A 483 11.96 -6.62 18.23
C ASP A 483 13.23 -6.97 17.43
N ILE A 484 13.06 -7.55 16.23
CA ILE A 484 14.17 -7.83 15.30
C ILE A 484 14.94 -6.55 14.98
N VAL A 485 14.23 -5.47 14.68
CA VAL A 485 14.83 -4.18 14.30
C VAL A 485 15.52 -3.51 15.48
N VAL A 486 14.91 -3.53 16.66
CA VAL A 486 15.47 -2.93 17.89
C VAL A 486 16.75 -3.65 18.31
N GLU A 487 16.73 -4.99 18.31
CA GLU A 487 17.92 -5.78 18.66
C GLU A 487 19.08 -5.55 17.66
N PHE A 488 18.78 -5.55 16.36
CA PHE A 488 19.77 -5.21 15.34
C PHE A 488 20.31 -3.78 15.54
N ALA A 489 19.41 -2.81 15.78
CA ALA A 489 19.79 -1.40 15.95
C ALA A 489 20.70 -1.18 17.15
N ARG A 490 20.42 -1.83 18.29
CA ARG A 490 21.27 -1.78 19.49
C ARG A 490 22.68 -2.31 19.23
N ARG A 491 22.78 -3.46 18.55
CA ARG A 491 24.08 -4.05 18.16
C ARG A 491 24.83 -3.16 17.17
N LEU A 492 24.14 -2.59 16.18
CA LEU A 492 24.74 -1.68 15.22
C LEU A 492 25.19 -0.38 15.89
N GLU A 493 24.40 0.19 16.78
CA GLU A 493 24.74 1.37 17.57
C GLU A 493 26.03 1.13 18.38
N ALA A 494 26.11 0.02 19.10
CA ALA A 494 27.30 -0.38 19.84
C ALA A 494 28.52 -0.54 18.93
N ARG A 495 28.33 -1.10 17.73
CA ARG A 495 29.41 -1.34 16.74
C ARG A 495 29.92 -0.05 16.09
N LEU A 496 29.06 0.96 15.93
CA LEU A 496 29.40 2.27 15.35
C LEU A 496 29.92 3.28 16.39
N SER A 497 29.79 2.99 17.69
CA SER A 497 30.22 3.89 18.76
C SER A 497 31.77 3.97 18.83
N PRO A 498 32.37 5.16 19.10
CA PRO A 498 33.81 5.35 19.17
C PRO A 498 34.53 4.43 20.18
N LEU A 499 33.87 4.08 21.28
CA LEU A 499 34.38 3.20 22.30
C LEU A 499 34.68 1.76 21.82
N SER A 500 34.04 1.30 20.75
CA SER A 500 34.32 -0.01 20.16
C SER A 500 35.60 -0.06 19.29
N LEU A 501 36.12 1.09 18.90
CA LEU A 501 37.34 1.22 18.07
C LEU A 501 38.64 1.19 18.88
N GLU A 502 38.59 1.42 20.20
CA GLU A 502 39.77 1.41 21.05
C GLU A 502 40.29 -0.01 21.43
N GLY A 503 39.51 -1.06 21.17
CA GLY A 503 39.87 -2.45 21.47
C GLY A 503 40.61 -3.22 20.36
N ARG A 504 40.83 -2.64 19.19
CA ARG A 504 41.58 -3.27 18.08
C ARG A 504 42.75 -2.39 17.65
N GLY A 505 43.93 -2.88 17.88
CA GLY A 505 45.28 -2.34 17.73
C GLY A 505 45.46 -1.20 16.73
N ALA A 506 46.33 -0.29 17.17
CA ALA A 506 46.71 0.94 16.49
C ALA A 506 47.16 0.73 15.03
N GLY A 507 46.38 1.29 14.11
CA GLY A 507 46.73 1.44 12.71
C GLY A 507 45.91 2.56 12.08
N GLU A 508 46.56 3.70 11.88
CA GLU A 508 46.16 4.87 11.11
C GLU A 508 44.92 5.65 11.55
N ARG A 509 45.19 6.76 12.23
CA ARG A 509 44.23 7.83 12.53
C ARG A 509 44.00 8.67 11.27
N VAL A 510 42.78 8.64 10.75
CA VAL A 510 42.29 9.71 9.85
C VAL A 510 41.61 10.77 10.71
N ASN A 511 42.23 11.91 10.80
CA ASN A 511 41.79 13.08 11.53
C ASN A 511 40.71 13.80 10.71
N VAL A 512 39.46 13.76 11.16
CA VAL A 512 38.41 14.67 10.69
C VAL A 512 37.74 15.30 11.91
N ALA A 513 38.37 16.33 12.44
CA ALA A 513 37.71 17.31 13.29
C ALA A 513 38.04 18.70 12.73
N ARG A 514 37.07 19.37 12.14
CA ARG A 514 37.03 20.82 11.98
C ARG A 514 35.93 21.33 12.86
N GLU A 515 36.32 21.89 14.01
CA GLU A 515 35.45 22.71 14.84
C GLU A 515 35.10 24.02 14.12
N LEU A 516 33.83 24.32 14.03
CA LEU A 516 33.28 25.66 13.75
C LEU A 516 32.57 26.16 15.01
N PRO A 517 32.70 27.43 15.39
CA PRO A 517 32.12 27.95 16.62
C PRO A 517 30.62 28.15 16.48
N LEU A 518 29.87 27.71 17.51
CA LEU A 518 28.42 27.81 17.64
C LEU A 518 27.99 29.24 18.07
N PRO A 519 26.85 29.77 17.54
CA PRO A 519 26.19 30.92 18.13
C PRO A 519 25.43 30.54 19.42
N PRO A 520 25.15 31.49 20.32
CA PRO A 520 24.53 31.23 21.61
C PRO A 520 23.06 30.81 21.50
N PRO A 521 22.56 29.94 22.37
CA PRO A 521 21.20 29.40 22.31
C PRO A 521 20.15 30.39 22.80
N SER A 522 19.01 30.46 22.08
CA SER A 522 17.79 31.09 22.54
C SER A 522 17.07 30.15 23.53
N PRO A 523 16.35 30.66 24.54
CA PRO A 523 15.73 29.81 25.55
C PRO A 523 14.47 29.13 25.01
N SER A 524 14.50 27.78 25.02
CA SER A 524 13.31 26.93 24.74
C SER A 524 12.76 26.37 26.06
N PRO A 525 11.44 26.26 26.21
CA PRO A 525 10.82 25.78 27.45
C PRO A 525 10.53 24.27 27.39
N HIS A 526 11.51 23.44 27.15
CA HIS A 526 11.39 21.99 27.32
C HIS A 526 12.55 21.45 28.16
N PRO A 527 12.29 20.45 29.05
CA PRO A 527 13.35 19.89 29.86
C PRO A 527 14.40 19.24 28.94
N SER A 528 15.63 19.71 29.00
CA SER A 528 16.78 19.17 28.31
C SER A 528 17.07 17.77 28.85
N SER A 529 16.64 16.73 28.16
CA SER A 529 17.16 15.37 28.37
C SER A 529 18.45 15.26 27.58
N THR A 530 19.58 15.67 28.17
CA THR A 530 20.89 15.21 27.70
C THR A 530 20.90 13.71 27.91
N ARG A 531 21.09 12.96 26.84
CA ARG A 531 21.28 11.51 26.89
C ARG A 531 22.46 11.18 27.81
N GLY A 532 22.23 10.41 28.89
CA GLY A 532 23.33 9.95 29.75
C GLY A 532 24.33 9.11 28.94
N GLU A 533 25.62 9.22 29.26
CA GLU A 533 26.66 8.37 28.66
C GLU A 533 26.23 6.89 28.79
N GLY A 534 26.14 6.16 27.65
CA GLY A 534 25.76 4.74 27.59
C GLY A 534 24.30 4.44 27.35
N ALA A 535 23.40 5.44 27.21
CA ALA A 535 22.01 5.20 26.87
C ALA A 535 21.81 4.90 25.37
N THR A 536 21.09 3.81 25.04
CA THR A 536 20.77 3.44 23.64
C THR A 536 19.74 4.37 23.01
N LEU A 537 19.79 4.56 21.69
CA LEU A 537 18.76 5.24 20.91
C LEU A 537 17.44 4.46 20.88
N PHE A 538 17.46 3.16 21.18
CA PHE A 538 16.33 2.24 21.14
C PHE A 538 16.03 1.64 22.52
N PRO A 539 15.53 2.43 23.51
CA PRO A 539 15.35 1.98 24.89
C PRO A 539 14.09 1.14 25.12
N TYR A 540 13.47 0.62 24.08
CA TYR A 540 12.13 0.00 24.12
C TYR A 540 12.17 -1.43 24.67
N ALA A 541 11.35 -1.73 25.68
CA ALA A 541 11.16 -3.07 26.21
C ALA A 541 9.92 -3.78 25.59
N ASN A 542 8.97 -3.00 25.08
CA ASN A 542 7.71 -3.49 24.54
C ASN A 542 7.15 -2.49 23.48
N PRO A 543 6.13 -2.85 22.72
CA PRO A 543 5.58 -1.97 21.68
C PRO A 543 4.90 -0.70 22.23
N GLU A 544 4.41 -0.72 23.48
CA GLU A 544 3.83 0.47 24.09
C GLU A 544 4.86 1.58 24.32
N ASP A 545 6.11 1.23 24.67
CA ASP A 545 7.20 2.20 24.77
C ASP A 545 7.43 2.93 23.44
N ILE A 546 7.35 2.18 22.32
CA ILE A 546 7.52 2.72 20.97
C ILE A 546 6.32 3.64 20.63
N PHE A 547 5.10 3.20 20.94
CA PHE A 547 3.90 4.02 20.75
C PHE A 547 3.94 5.30 21.55
N ASN A 548 4.40 5.25 22.80
CA ASN A 548 4.54 6.40 23.67
C ASN A 548 5.56 7.42 23.13
N GLU A 549 6.68 6.99 22.55
CA GLU A 549 7.60 7.90 21.88
C GLU A 549 6.99 8.47 20.60
N HIS A 550 6.31 7.63 19.80
CA HIS A 550 5.64 8.09 18.57
C HIS A 550 4.60 9.17 18.87
N ARG A 551 3.72 8.96 19.85
CA ARG A 551 2.67 9.96 20.16
C ARG A 551 3.25 11.34 20.52
N GLU A 552 4.41 11.39 21.18
CA GLU A 552 5.08 12.67 21.48
C GLU A 552 5.60 13.36 20.21
N THR A 553 5.97 12.62 19.16
CA THR A 553 6.35 13.22 17.87
C THR A 553 5.17 13.90 17.17
N THR A 554 3.94 13.63 17.58
CA THR A 554 2.72 14.22 17.00
C THR A 554 2.22 15.46 17.73
N ARG A 555 2.79 15.79 18.89
CA ARG A 555 2.37 16.93 19.74
C ARG A 555 2.31 18.23 18.94
N GLY A 556 1.14 18.88 18.98
CA GLY A 556 0.88 20.13 18.27
C GLY A 556 0.73 20.00 16.74
N ARG A 557 0.75 18.79 16.19
CA ARG A 557 0.58 18.55 14.74
C ARG A 557 -0.89 18.30 14.38
N ASP A 558 -1.18 18.22 13.10
CA ASP A 558 -2.52 17.92 12.55
C ASP A 558 -3.09 16.57 13.03
N LEU A 559 -2.20 15.60 13.28
CA LEU A 559 -2.54 14.27 13.78
C LEU A 559 -2.20 14.09 15.28
N ASP A 560 -2.22 15.14 16.08
CA ASP A 560 -1.86 15.07 17.50
C ASP A 560 -2.63 13.96 18.24
N ILE A 561 -1.91 12.94 18.71
CA ILE A 561 -2.44 11.77 19.45
C ILE A 561 -1.90 11.69 20.87
N THR A 562 -1.45 12.80 21.43
CA THR A 562 -0.90 12.86 22.80
C THR A 562 -1.88 12.42 23.89
N GLY A 563 -3.18 12.46 23.61
CA GLY A 563 -4.23 11.92 24.48
C GLY A 563 -4.44 10.41 24.40
N LEU A 564 -3.77 9.71 23.48
CA LEU A 564 -3.91 8.24 23.30
C LEU A 564 -2.85 7.47 24.08
N ASP A 565 -3.28 6.36 24.67
CA ASP A 565 -2.44 5.26 25.16
C ASP A 565 -3.15 3.92 24.96
N TYR A 566 -2.46 2.81 25.18
CA TYR A 566 -3.05 1.48 25.04
C TYR A 566 -4.21 1.26 26.02
N ALA A 567 -4.11 1.79 27.23
CA ALA A 567 -5.15 1.65 28.24
C ALA A 567 -6.46 2.36 27.83
N LEU A 568 -6.36 3.55 27.21
CA LEU A 568 -7.52 4.24 26.65
C LEU A 568 -8.14 3.47 25.49
N LEU A 569 -7.32 3.00 24.54
CA LEU A 569 -7.79 2.20 23.40
C LEU A 569 -8.46 0.90 23.84
N ASP A 570 -7.96 0.25 24.89
CA ASP A 570 -8.58 -0.97 25.46
C ASP A 570 -9.91 -0.67 26.17
N ARG A 571 -10.01 0.45 26.90
CA ARG A 571 -11.17 0.82 27.68
C ARG A 571 -12.27 1.46 26.83
N ALA A 572 -11.90 2.41 25.99
CA ALA A 572 -12.84 3.22 25.19
C ALA A 572 -13.04 2.70 23.76
N GLY A 573 -12.27 1.68 23.35
CA GLY A 573 -12.24 1.17 21.99
C GLY A 573 -11.45 2.08 21.04
N PRO A 574 -11.48 1.76 19.72
CA PRO A 574 -10.72 2.48 18.70
C PRO A 574 -11.07 3.96 18.59
N GLN A 575 -10.05 4.83 18.49
CA GLN A 575 -10.18 6.29 18.47
C GLN A 575 -9.65 6.91 17.17
N GLN A 576 -10.35 7.94 16.66
CA GLN A 576 -9.87 8.71 15.50
C GLN A 576 -8.94 9.83 15.95
N TRP A 577 -7.89 10.10 15.17
CA TRP A 577 -7.07 11.26 15.40
C TRP A 577 -7.62 12.52 14.68
N PRO A 578 -7.30 13.76 15.13
CA PRO A 578 -6.54 14.05 16.34
C PRO A 578 -7.33 13.74 17.63
N LEU A 579 -6.58 13.36 18.68
CA LEU A 579 -7.06 13.24 20.04
C LEU A 579 -5.94 13.76 20.96
N ARG A 580 -6.08 15.02 21.40
CA ARG A 580 -5.06 15.71 22.17
C ARG A 580 -5.13 15.36 23.64
N GLU A 581 -4.04 15.60 24.34
CA GLU A 581 -4.01 15.46 25.80
C GLU A 581 -5.15 16.24 26.46
N GLY A 582 -5.93 15.57 27.31
CA GLY A 582 -7.11 16.13 27.95
C GLY A 582 -8.42 16.07 27.16
N GLU A 583 -8.40 15.70 25.86
CA GLU A 583 -9.61 15.45 25.07
C GLU A 583 -10.18 14.05 25.39
N ALA A 584 -11.51 13.92 25.45
CA ALA A 584 -12.17 12.64 25.77
C ALA A 584 -12.36 11.73 24.56
N THR A 585 -12.49 12.31 23.37
CA THR A 585 -12.74 11.60 22.10
C THR A 585 -12.03 12.28 20.94
N GLY A 586 -11.61 11.49 19.95
CA GLY A 586 -11.03 12.02 18.73
C GLY A 586 -12.06 12.67 17.79
N ARG A 587 -11.57 13.31 16.74
CA ARG A 587 -12.39 14.04 15.75
C ARG A 587 -12.78 13.14 14.59
N ALA A 588 -14.07 12.91 14.42
CA ALA A 588 -14.60 12.11 13.33
C ALA A 588 -14.41 12.80 11.97
N ARG A 589 -14.63 14.11 11.88
CA ARG A 589 -14.48 14.93 10.66
C ARG A 589 -13.46 16.04 10.89
N LEU A 590 -12.67 16.32 9.85
CA LEU A 590 -11.69 17.43 9.88
C LEU A 590 -12.22 18.64 9.10
N TYR A 591 -11.66 19.80 9.42
CA TYR A 591 -11.96 21.07 8.72
C TYR A 591 -13.41 21.55 8.84
N ALA A 592 -14.13 21.16 9.89
CA ALA A 592 -15.50 21.63 10.15
C ALA A 592 -15.56 23.14 10.47
N ASP A 593 -14.46 23.71 10.93
CA ASP A 593 -14.24 25.14 11.19
C ASP A 593 -13.78 25.92 9.95
N GLY A 594 -13.59 25.26 8.82
CA GLY A 594 -13.07 25.86 7.59
C GLY A 594 -11.60 26.25 7.64
N VAL A 595 -10.86 25.80 8.66
CA VAL A 595 -9.42 26.05 8.81
C VAL A 595 -8.64 24.83 8.36
N PHE A 596 -7.75 25.01 7.38
CA PHE A 596 -6.97 23.97 6.75
C PHE A 596 -5.52 23.96 7.25
N ALA A 597 -4.83 22.82 7.11
CA ALA A 597 -3.45 22.64 7.55
C ALA A 597 -2.41 23.28 6.60
N THR A 598 -2.75 24.38 5.97
CA THR A 598 -1.86 25.20 5.13
C THR A 598 -1.31 26.38 5.94
N PRO A 599 -0.20 27.02 5.51
CA PRO A 599 0.32 28.19 6.21
C PRO A 599 -0.66 29.37 6.32
N SER A 600 -1.58 29.52 5.36
CA SER A 600 -2.62 30.56 5.35
C SER A 600 -3.88 30.16 6.11
N GLY A 601 -4.00 28.90 6.54
CA GLY A 601 -5.25 28.32 7.06
C GLY A 601 -6.34 28.11 6.01
N ARG A 602 -6.05 28.33 4.72
CA ARG A 602 -7.00 28.23 3.59
C ARG A 602 -6.63 27.06 2.67
N ALA A 603 -7.62 26.34 2.16
CA ALA A 603 -7.39 25.30 1.15
C ALA A 603 -6.93 25.90 -0.18
N LYS A 604 -6.19 25.15 -0.96
CA LYS A 604 -5.62 25.59 -2.23
C LYS A 604 -6.23 24.86 -3.40
N PHE A 605 -6.82 25.59 -4.34
CA PHE A 605 -7.12 25.03 -5.64
C PHE A 605 -5.84 24.70 -6.40
N ARG A 606 -5.82 23.55 -7.05
CA ARG A 606 -4.70 23.14 -7.91
C ARG A 606 -5.12 23.21 -9.37
N VAL A 607 -4.29 23.84 -10.18
CA VAL A 607 -4.44 23.83 -11.63
C VAL A 607 -4.04 22.46 -12.14
N THR A 608 -4.99 21.70 -12.71
CA THR A 608 -4.84 20.30 -13.12
C THR A 608 -5.12 20.14 -14.62
N PRO A 609 -4.15 20.48 -15.49
CA PRO A 609 -4.33 20.25 -16.92
C PRO A 609 -4.40 18.77 -17.23
N TYR A 610 -5.31 18.38 -18.13
CA TYR A 610 -5.36 16.99 -18.57
C TYR A 610 -4.08 16.59 -19.29
N LYS A 611 -3.56 15.42 -18.92
CA LYS A 611 -2.43 14.74 -19.56
C LYS A 611 -2.85 13.33 -19.93
N GLY A 612 -2.47 12.85 -21.10
CA GLY A 612 -2.67 11.47 -21.50
C GLY A 612 -1.91 10.49 -20.63
N VAL A 613 -2.18 9.20 -20.81
CA VAL A 613 -1.47 8.11 -20.15
C VAL A 613 0.02 8.10 -20.58
N ALA A 614 0.91 7.62 -19.71
CA ALA A 614 2.36 7.59 -19.99
C ALA A 614 2.73 6.71 -21.19
N GLU A 615 1.97 5.64 -21.45
CA GLU A 615 2.19 4.72 -22.56
C GLU A 615 0.89 4.53 -23.35
N PRO A 616 0.59 5.39 -24.35
CA PRO A 616 -0.61 5.24 -25.16
C PRO A 616 -0.56 3.96 -26.00
N VAL A 617 -1.75 3.43 -26.30
CA VAL A 617 -1.89 2.33 -27.27
C VAL A 617 -1.47 2.78 -28.68
N ASP A 618 -0.94 1.84 -29.46
CA ASP A 618 -0.53 2.06 -30.85
C ASP A 618 -0.85 0.83 -31.73
N ALA A 619 -0.48 0.89 -33.00
CA ALA A 619 -0.73 -0.20 -33.95
C ALA A 619 -0.06 -1.53 -33.54
N ARG A 620 1.07 -1.51 -32.83
CA ARG A 620 1.80 -2.69 -32.35
C ARG A 620 1.22 -3.24 -31.04
N TYR A 621 0.73 -2.36 -30.18
CA TYR A 621 0.13 -2.68 -28.87
C TYR A 621 -1.25 -1.99 -28.76
N PRO A 622 -2.28 -2.54 -29.44
CA PRO A 622 -3.53 -1.84 -29.68
C PRO A 622 -4.55 -1.93 -28.56
N LEU A 623 -4.24 -2.60 -27.46
CA LEU A 623 -5.18 -2.81 -26.37
C LEU A 623 -4.69 -2.13 -25.09
N ALA A 624 -5.60 -1.48 -24.38
CA ALA A 624 -5.39 -0.92 -23.05
C ALA A 624 -5.63 -2.01 -21.99
N LEU A 625 -4.55 -2.52 -21.39
CA LEU A 625 -4.62 -3.48 -20.30
C LEU A 625 -4.86 -2.74 -18.99
N MET A 626 -5.88 -3.16 -18.26
CA MET A 626 -6.17 -2.76 -16.90
C MET A 626 -5.89 -3.91 -15.94
N THR A 627 -5.46 -3.59 -14.73
CA THR A 627 -5.29 -4.57 -13.66
C THR A 627 -6.18 -4.25 -12.47
N GLY A 628 -6.59 -5.25 -11.70
CA GLY A 628 -7.41 -5.04 -10.52
C GLY A 628 -7.38 -6.19 -9.54
N ARG A 629 -8.13 -6.02 -8.44
CA ARG A 629 -8.27 -7.01 -7.37
C ARG A 629 -9.44 -7.95 -7.65
N LEU A 630 -9.28 -9.20 -7.21
CA LEU A 630 -10.40 -10.12 -7.03
C LEU A 630 -11.07 -9.92 -5.66
N ARG A 631 -12.32 -10.36 -5.54
CA ARG A 631 -13.11 -10.27 -4.32
C ARG A 631 -12.45 -11.03 -3.15
N ASP A 632 -11.98 -12.25 -3.41
CA ASP A 632 -11.57 -13.18 -2.36
C ASP A 632 -10.06 -13.33 -2.21
N GLN A 633 -9.24 -12.71 -3.09
CA GLN A 633 -7.80 -12.76 -3.01
C GLN A 633 -7.20 -11.47 -2.45
N TRP A 634 -6.00 -11.57 -1.86
CA TRP A 634 -5.28 -10.45 -1.27
C TRP A 634 -3.83 -10.39 -1.75
N HIS A 635 -3.44 -9.27 -2.37
CA HIS A 635 -2.08 -9.02 -2.90
C HIS A 635 -1.47 -10.24 -3.62
N GLY A 636 -0.28 -10.71 -3.20
CA GLY A 636 0.41 -11.89 -3.71
C GLY A 636 -0.05 -13.22 -3.15
N MET A 637 -1.24 -13.28 -2.56
CA MET A 637 -1.87 -14.50 -2.08
C MET A 637 -1.08 -15.28 -1.02
N SER A 638 -0.07 -14.69 -0.37
CA SER A 638 0.75 -15.37 0.66
C SER A 638 -0.08 -15.97 1.81
N ARG A 639 -1.26 -15.38 2.11
CA ARG A 639 -2.25 -15.91 3.05
C ARG A 639 -3.46 -16.50 2.34
N THR A 640 -4.15 -15.71 1.52
CA THR A 640 -5.41 -16.14 0.89
C THR A 640 -5.22 -17.30 -0.09
N GLY A 641 -4.06 -17.40 -0.73
CA GLY A 641 -3.71 -18.51 -1.61
C GLY A 641 -3.52 -19.86 -0.91
N ARG A 642 -3.68 -19.92 0.42
CA ARG A 642 -3.64 -21.15 1.23
C ARG A 642 -5.02 -21.66 1.63
N VAL A 643 -6.07 -20.91 1.30
CA VAL A 643 -7.45 -21.17 1.70
C VAL A 643 -8.27 -21.57 0.49
N PRO A 644 -8.62 -22.87 0.33
CA PRO A 644 -9.33 -23.35 -0.86
C PRO A 644 -10.64 -22.62 -1.14
N GLN A 645 -11.41 -22.26 -0.10
CA GLN A 645 -12.67 -21.55 -0.24
C GLN A 645 -12.53 -20.20 -0.94
N LEU A 646 -11.35 -19.58 -0.90
CA LEU A 646 -11.09 -18.28 -1.51
C LEU A 646 -10.79 -18.36 -3.03
N TYR A 647 -10.62 -19.58 -3.57
CA TYR A 647 -10.54 -19.83 -5.02
C TYR A 647 -11.91 -20.02 -5.69
N GLY A 648 -12.98 -20.16 -4.90
CA GLY A 648 -14.33 -20.40 -5.43
C GLY A 648 -14.88 -19.27 -6.31
N HIS A 649 -14.35 -18.04 -6.21
CA HIS A 649 -14.75 -16.91 -7.06
C HIS A 649 -14.02 -16.91 -8.41
N GLU A 650 -12.70 -17.06 -8.39
CA GLU A 650 -11.83 -17.10 -9.57
C GLU A 650 -10.72 -18.13 -9.30
N PRO A 651 -10.81 -19.31 -9.86
CA PRO A 651 -9.86 -20.39 -9.59
C PRO A 651 -8.51 -20.20 -10.29
N GLU A 652 -8.49 -19.50 -11.44
CA GLU A 652 -7.29 -19.20 -12.22
C GLU A 652 -7.31 -17.77 -12.78
N PRO A 653 -6.16 -17.20 -13.15
CA PRO A 653 -6.13 -15.89 -13.79
C PRO A 653 -6.69 -15.97 -15.21
N MET A 654 -7.59 -15.05 -15.52
CA MET A 654 -8.19 -14.92 -16.85
C MET A 654 -7.87 -13.56 -17.46
N LEU A 655 -7.52 -13.53 -18.74
CA LEU A 655 -7.53 -12.31 -19.55
C LEU A 655 -8.95 -12.06 -20.02
N THR A 656 -9.59 -11.04 -19.49
CA THR A 656 -10.96 -10.67 -19.91
C THR A 656 -10.91 -9.66 -21.04
N MET A 657 -11.65 -9.91 -22.13
CA MET A 657 -11.73 -9.05 -23.31
C MET A 657 -13.17 -8.95 -23.82
N ASN A 658 -13.46 -7.88 -24.57
CA ASN A 658 -14.72 -7.75 -25.28
C ASN A 658 -14.89 -8.84 -26.35
N ALA A 659 -16.07 -9.44 -26.45
CA ALA A 659 -16.35 -10.52 -27.41
C ALA A 659 -16.07 -10.11 -28.85
N ASN A 660 -16.33 -8.86 -29.26
CA ASN A 660 -16.02 -8.37 -30.59
C ASN A 660 -14.52 -8.32 -30.88
N ASP A 661 -13.72 -7.95 -29.89
CA ASP A 661 -12.24 -7.93 -30.00
C ASP A 661 -11.65 -9.33 -30.11
N ILE A 662 -12.24 -10.30 -29.42
CA ILE A 662 -11.90 -11.72 -29.52
C ILE A 662 -12.17 -12.21 -30.93
N ALA A 663 -13.39 -11.99 -31.44
CA ALA A 663 -13.80 -12.42 -32.77
C ALA A 663 -12.95 -11.80 -33.91
N ARG A 664 -12.68 -10.47 -33.83
CA ARG A 664 -11.85 -9.75 -34.80
C ARG A 664 -10.42 -10.29 -34.91
N ARG A 665 -9.90 -10.91 -33.84
CA ARG A 665 -8.57 -11.52 -33.80
C ARG A 665 -8.57 -13.01 -34.15
N GLY A 666 -9.72 -13.58 -34.49
CA GLY A 666 -9.89 -15.01 -34.75
C GLY A 666 -9.59 -15.88 -33.53
N LEU A 667 -9.79 -15.33 -32.31
CA LEU A 667 -9.61 -16.04 -31.05
C LEU A 667 -10.93 -16.59 -30.54
N THR A 668 -10.85 -17.53 -29.59
CA THR A 668 -12.02 -18.15 -28.96
C THR A 668 -11.88 -18.05 -27.44
N ALA A 669 -12.99 -17.73 -26.75
CA ALA A 669 -13.00 -17.76 -25.28
C ALA A 669 -12.66 -19.18 -24.77
N GLY A 670 -11.86 -19.24 -23.70
CA GLY A 670 -11.32 -20.48 -23.14
C GLY A 670 -9.97 -20.90 -23.67
N GLU A 671 -9.54 -20.40 -24.85
CA GLU A 671 -8.19 -20.74 -25.35
C GLU A 671 -7.08 -19.99 -24.61
N VAL A 672 -5.88 -20.56 -24.64
CA VAL A 672 -4.69 -19.91 -24.11
C VAL A 672 -4.13 -18.94 -25.14
N VAL A 673 -3.84 -17.72 -24.71
CA VAL A 673 -3.31 -16.64 -25.54
C VAL A 673 -1.99 -16.12 -24.99
N ARG A 674 -1.16 -15.54 -25.84
CA ARG A 674 0.02 -14.77 -25.51
C ARG A 674 -0.36 -13.32 -25.30
N LEU A 675 -0.20 -12.82 -24.10
CA LEU A 675 -0.39 -11.42 -23.73
C LEU A 675 0.98 -10.77 -23.58
N ALA A 676 1.28 -9.75 -24.40
CA ALA A 676 2.60 -9.11 -24.42
C ALA A 676 2.49 -7.58 -24.33
N SER A 677 3.39 -7.00 -23.55
CA SER A 677 3.69 -5.55 -23.50
C SER A 677 5.06 -5.28 -24.11
N ARG A 678 5.57 -4.04 -24.01
CA ARG A 678 6.94 -3.68 -24.41
C ARG A 678 8.01 -4.27 -23.49
N ARG A 679 7.66 -4.77 -22.30
CA ARG A 679 8.57 -5.19 -21.21
C ARG A 679 8.60 -6.70 -21.00
N GLY A 680 7.48 -7.35 -21.18
CA GLY A 680 7.38 -8.78 -20.95
C GLY A 680 6.14 -9.36 -21.58
N GLU A 681 6.02 -10.67 -21.46
CA GLU A 681 4.88 -11.43 -21.94
C GLU A 681 4.52 -12.56 -20.99
N LEU A 682 3.31 -13.06 -21.13
CA LEU A 682 2.84 -14.24 -20.43
C LEU A 682 1.78 -14.98 -21.25
N LEU A 683 1.63 -16.26 -20.96
CA LEU A 683 0.51 -17.05 -21.42
C LEU A 683 -0.63 -16.98 -20.40
N ILE A 684 -1.87 -16.87 -20.87
CA ILE A 684 -3.03 -16.73 -20.02
C ILE A 684 -4.29 -17.22 -20.75
N ARG A 685 -5.25 -17.76 -20.02
CA ARG A 685 -6.53 -18.18 -20.58
C ARG A 685 -7.43 -16.97 -20.86
N LEU A 686 -8.17 -17.00 -21.99
CA LEU A 686 -9.01 -15.91 -22.44
C LEU A 686 -10.46 -16.07 -21.98
N ALA A 687 -11.05 -15.00 -21.48
CA ALA A 687 -12.48 -14.90 -21.16
C ALA A 687 -13.15 -13.77 -21.95
N ALA A 688 -14.37 -14.02 -22.44
CA ALA A 688 -15.20 -13.00 -23.06
C ALA A 688 -16.05 -12.28 -22.02
N SER A 689 -16.25 -10.96 -22.19
CA SER A 689 -17.14 -10.16 -21.34
C SER A 689 -17.69 -8.96 -22.07
N GLU A 690 -18.97 -8.67 -21.87
CA GLU A 690 -19.66 -7.45 -22.32
C GLU A 690 -19.40 -6.25 -21.36
N ASP A 691 -18.79 -6.49 -20.20
CA ASP A 691 -18.50 -5.46 -19.19
C ASP A 691 -17.20 -4.69 -19.46
N ILE A 692 -16.51 -5.04 -20.54
CA ILE A 692 -15.28 -4.38 -21.02
C ILE A 692 -15.54 -3.83 -22.41
N ARG A 693 -15.15 -2.57 -22.64
CA ARG A 693 -15.27 -1.94 -23.96
C ARG A 693 -14.26 -2.52 -24.94
N SER A 694 -14.60 -2.47 -26.23
CA SER A 694 -13.65 -2.79 -27.32
C SER A 694 -12.40 -1.89 -27.21
N GLY A 695 -11.23 -2.45 -27.48
CA GLY A 695 -9.93 -1.81 -27.31
C GLY A 695 -9.35 -1.91 -25.89
N GLN A 696 -10.06 -2.54 -24.96
CA GLN A 696 -9.62 -2.72 -23.57
C GLN A 696 -9.55 -4.19 -23.20
N CYS A 697 -8.70 -4.52 -22.22
CA CYS A 697 -8.64 -5.84 -21.59
C CYS A 697 -8.31 -5.73 -20.11
N TYR A 698 -8.54 -6.80 -19.36
CA TYR A 698 -8.36 -6.81 -17.91
C TYR A 698 -7.74 -8.12 -17.45
N VAL A 699 -6.82 -8.02 -16.47
CA VAL A 699 -6.21 -9.18 -15.78
C VAL A 699 -6.20 -8.92 -14.27
N PRO A 700 -6.56 -9.92 -13.43
CA PRO A 700 -6.40 -9.83 -11.99
C PRO A 700 -4.91 -9.78 -11.61
N MET A 701 -4.55 -8.92 -10.65
CA MET A 701 -3.16 -8.61 -10.28
C MET A 701 -2.45 -9.67 -9.40
N HIS A 702 -3.18 -10.68 -8.91
CA HIS A 702 -2.72 -11.50 -7.78
C HIS A 702 -1.66 -12.55 -8.13
N TRP A 703 -1.62 -13.03 -9.38
CA TRP A 703 -0.76 -14.12 -9.78
C TRP A 703 0.66 -13.67 -10.11
N GLY A 704 1.60 -14.08 -9.25
CA GLY A 704 3.04 -13.94 -9.45
C GLY A 704 3.65 -15.16 -10.17
N LYS A 705 4.97 -15.17 -10.26
CA LYS A 705 5.76 -16.26 -10.89
C LYS A 705 5.45 -17.63 -10.28
N LEU A 706 5.20 -17.69 -8.98
CA LEU A 706 4.93 -18.93 -8.25
C LEU A 706 3.54 -19.51 -8.53
N SER A 707 2.63 -18.71 -9.03
CA SER A 707 1.26 -19.12 -9.36
C SER A 707 1.02 -19.28 -10.86
N LEU A 708 1.98 -18.82 -11.68
CA LEU A 708 1.98 -18.92 -13.14
C LEU A 708 3.26 -19.65 -13.56
N ALA A 709 3.14 -20.84 -14.07
CA ALA A 709 4.29 -21.61 -14.53
C ALA A 709 4.51 -21.45 -16.03
N ALA A 710 4.83 -20.26 -16.50
CA ALA A 710 5.46 -20.09 -17.80
C ALA A 710 6.93 -19.74 -17.57
N SER A 711 7.84 -20.39 -18.25
CA SER A 711 9.25 -20.04 -18.17
C SER A 711 9.46 -18.63 -18.71
N GLY A 712 10.31 -17.87 -18.04
CA GLY A 712 10.50 -16.46 -18.35
C GLY A 712 9.38 -15.52 -17.87
N SER A 713 8.20 -16.02 -17.44
CA SER A 713 7.18 -15.19 -16.82
C SER A 713 7.59 -14.80 -15.40
N HIS A 714 7.59 -13.52 -15.12
CA HIS A 714 7.76 -12.96 -13.77
C HIS A 714 6.42 -12.70 -13.08
N GLY A 715 5.28 -13.05 -13.68
CA GLY A 715 3.93 -12.75 -13.23
C GLY A 715 3.31 -11.54 -13.93
N ILE A 716 2.09 -11.17 -13.53
CA ILE A 716 1.27 -10.14 -14.20
C ILE A 716 1.99 -8.78 -14.29
N ASN A 717 2.72 -8.39 -13.26
CA ASN A 717 3.40 -7.09 -13.23
C ASN A 717 4.66 -7.02 -14.11
N ALA A 718 5.07 -8.12 -14.77
CA ALA A 718 6.04 -8.07 -15.85
C ALA A 718 5.56 -7.24 -17.06
N LEU A 719 4.25 -7.07 -17.19
CA LEU A 719 3.64 -6.30 -18.26
C LEU A 719 3.57 -4.80 -17.95
N THR A 720 3.50 -4.41 -16.69
CA THR A 720 3.11 -3.06 -16.26
C THR A 720 4.22 -2.02 -16.46
N VAL A 721 3.80 -0.76 -16.64
CA VAL A 721 4.69 0.37 -16.94
C VAL A 721 5.39 0.84 -15.65
N PRO A 722 6.72 1.04 -15.65
CA PRO A 722 7.43 1.60 -14.51
C PRO A 722 7.32 3.14 -14.40
N ALA A 723 6.61 3.80 -15.33
CA ALA A 723 6.33 5.22 -15.22
C ALA A 723 5.54 5.54 -13.95
N PHE A 724 5.82 6.68 -13.34
CA PHE A 724 5.22 7.10 -12.09
C PHE A 724 4.81 8.58 -12.12
N ASP A 725 3.92 8.95 -11.23
CA ASP A 725 3.53 10.34 -10.99
C ASP A 725 4.75 11.16 -10.53
N PRO A 726 5.04 12.32 -11.14
CA PRO A 726 6.27 13.07 -10.83
C PRO A 726 6.33 13.61 -9.39
N VAL A 727 5.17 13.82 -8.75
CA VAL A 727 5.08 14.37 -7.39
C VAL A 727 5.02 13.24 -6.36
N SER A 728 4.06 12.34 -6.49
CA SER A 728 3.84 11.27 -5.52
C SER A 728 4.78 10.08 -5.69
N LYS A 729 5.43 9.96 -6.83
CA LYS A 729 6.24 8.78 -7.23
C LYS A 729 5.45 7.46 -7.25
N GLN A 730 4.14 7.55 -7.32
CA GLN A 730 3.27 6.37 -7.43
C GLN A 730 3.30 5.82 -8.86
N PRO A 731 3.57 4.51 -9.06
CA PRO A 731 3.67 3.94 -10.41
C PRO A 731 2.30 3.78 -11.08
N GLU A 732 2.33 3.80 -12.42
CA GLU A 732 1.20 3.50 -13.32
C GLU A 732 0.96 2.00 -13.36
N LEU A 733 0.00 1.50 -12.59
CA LEU A 733 -0.35 0.07 -12.55
C LEU A 733 -1.74 -0.22 -13.15
N LYS A 734 -2.44 0.81 -13.63
CA LYS A 734 -3.83 0.69 -14.12
C LYS A 734 -3.96 0.87 -15.62
N HIS A 735 -2.86 1.15 -16.31
CA HIS A 735 -2.83 1.24 -17.76
C HIS A 735 -1.51 0.72 -18.32
N THR A 736 -1.59 -0.14 -19.34
CA THR A 736 -0.44 -0.63 -20.13
C THR A 736 -0.90 -0.94 -21.53
N ALA A 737 -0.12 -0.52 -22.54
CA ALA A 737 -0.39 -0.91 -23.93
C ALA A 737 0.08 -2.34 -24.18
N VAL A 738 -0.83 -3.20 -24.67
CA VAL A 738 -0.55 -4.62 -24.90
C VAL A 738 -1.06 -5.11 -26.25
N ARG A 739 -0.55 -6.27 -26.68
CA ARG A 739 -1.10 -7.07 -27.78
C ARG A 739 -1.45 -8.47 -27.28
N VAL A 740 -2.43 -9.08 -27.94
CA VAL A 740 -2.92 -10.43 -27.66
C VAL A 740 -2.83 -11.24 -28.95
N GLU A 741 -2.15 -12.37 -28.86
CA GLU A 741 -1.90 -13.28 -29.99
C GLU A 741 -2.29 -14.70 -29.59
N ARG A 742 -2.65 -15.53 -30.59
CA ARG A 742 -2.94 -16.95 -30.34
C ARG A 742 -1.70 -17.63 -29.82
N ALA A 743 -1.85 -18.42 -28.75
CA ALA A 743 -0.88 -19.39 -28.32
C ALA A 743 -1.51 -20.77 -28.50
N ALA A 744 -0.93 -21.61 -29.36
CA ALA A 744 -1.43 -22.94 -29.60
C ALA A 744 -0.53 -23.96 -28.90
N PRO A 745 -0.71 -24.26 -27.62
CA PRO A 745 0.06 -25.28 -26.94
C PRO A 745 -0.21 -26.62 -27.61
N PRO A 746 0.82 -27.45 -27.89
CA PRO A 746 0.65 -28.70 -28.59
C PRO A 746 -0.07 -29.78 -27.79
N TRP A 747 -0.17 -29.62 -26.50
CA TRP A 747 -0.86 -30.52 -25.55
C TRP A 747 -1.34 -29.78 -24.32
N SER A 748 -2.22 -30.40 -23.55
CA SER A 748 -2.67 -29.92 -22.23
C SER A 748 -2.63 -31.08 -21.23
N LEU A 749 -2.31 -30.77 -19.98
CA LEU A 749 -2.30 -31.68 -18.85
C LEU A 749 -3.13 -31.08 -17.72
N VAL A 750 -3.93 -31.89 -17.07
CA VAL A 750 -4.55 -31.57 -15.79
C VAL A 750 -4.02 -32.56 -14.76
N ALA A 751 -3.39 -32.06 -13.72
CA ALA A 751 -2.86 -32.86 -12.62
C ALA A 751 -3.59 -32.52 -11.32
N PHE A 752 -3.84 -33.55 -10.52
CA PHE A 752 -4.45 -33.44 -9.20
C PHE A 752 -3.50 -34.01 -8.16
N ALA A 753 -3.34 -33.31 -7.03
CA ALA A 753 -2.64 -33.83 -5.88
C ALA A 753 -3.45 -33.56 -4.60
N TYR A 754 -3.53 -34.55 -3.73
CA TYR A 754 -4.05 -34.35 -2.39
C TYR A 754 -2.96 -33.82 -1.48
N VAL A 755 -3.33 -32.86 -0.63
CA VAL A 755 -2.42 -32.30 0.37
C VAL A 755 -2.62 -33.05 1.66
N GLU A 756 -1.86 -34.13 1.83
CA GLU A 756 -1.93 -35.00 3.01
C GLU A 756 -0.97 -34.53 4.12
N GLY A 757 -1.27 -34.93 5.35
CA GLY A 757 -0.32 -34.93 6.47
C GLY A 757 0.27 -33.60 6.84
N GLY A 758 -0.41 -32.49 6.49
CA GLY A 758 0.06 -31.17 6.85
C GLY A 758 1.14 -30.60 5.95
N ARG A 759 1.28 -31.06 4.72
CA ARG A 759 2.15 -30.42 3.71
C ARG A 759 1.59 -29.06 3.30
N ASP A 760 2.49 -28.12 2.96
CA ASP A 760 2.09 -26.81 2.42
C ASP A 760 1.50 -27.00 1.01
N PRO A 761 0.25 -26.57 0.76
CA PRO A 761 -0.34 -26.62 -0.57
C PRO A 761 0.50 -25.91 -1.65
N VAL A 762 1.22 -24.85 -1.28
CA VAL A 762 2.12 -24.13 -2.20
C VAL A 762 3.31 -25.01 -2.59
N ALA A 763 3.88 -25.75 -1.66
CA ALA A 763 4.98 -26.67 -1.95
C ALA A 763 4.52 -27.82 -2.88
N VAL A 764 3.32 -28.36 -2.65
CA VAL A 764 2.72 -29.39 -3.53
C VAL A 764 2.47 -28.81 -4.94
N ALA A 765 1.99 -27.57 -5.02
CA ALA A 765 1.81 -26.90 -6.30
C ALA A 765 3.14 -26.69 -7.05
N ASP A 766 4.22 -26.36 -6.33
CA ASP A 766 5.56 -26.25 -6.92
C ASP A 766 6.06 -27.58 -7.48
N GLU A 767 5.90 -28.67 -6.73
CA GLU A 767 6.27 -30.02 -7.19
C GLU A 767 5.52 -30.41 -8.47
N LEU A 768 4.19 -30.15 -8.52
CA LEU A 768 3.40 -30.41 -9.72
C LEU A 768 3.91 -29.58 -10.93
N ARG A 769 4.29 -28.32 -10.70
CA ARG A 769 4.84 -27.45 -11.76
C ARG A 769 6.22 -27.92 -12.24
N GLU A 770 7.04 -28.46 -11.35
CA GLU A 770 8.33 -29.07 -11.72
C GLU A 770 8.11 -30.31 -12.60
N ILE A 771 7.22 -31.20 -12.18
CA ILE A 771 6.82 -32.37 -12.98
C ILE A 771 6.31 -31.94 -14.36
N ALA A 772 5.44 -30.92 -14.43
CA ALA A 772 4.92 -30.40 -15.70
C ALA A 772 6.02 -29.82 -16.59
N ARG A 773 7.01 -29.14 -16.01
CA ARG A 773 8.19 -28.64 -16.76
C ARG A 773 9.05 -29.76 -17.30
N ASP A 774 9.30 -30.78 -16.52
CA ASP A 774 10.08 -31.94 -16.95
C ASP A 774 9.38 -32.72 -18.08
N LEU A 775 8.06 -32.87 -17.98
CA LEU A 775 7.24 -33.49 -19.00
C LEU A 775 7.18 -32.67 -20.31
N SER A 776 7.25 -31.35 -20.23
CA SER A 776 7.12 -30.47 -21.37
C SER A 776 8.34 -30.50 -22.32
N GLY A 777 9.53 -30.76 -21.79
CA GLY A 777 10.78 -30.70 -22.54
C GLY A 777 11.15 -29.27 -23.04
N ASP A 778 10.19 -28.35 -23.05
CA ASP A 778 10.35 -26.94 -23.37
C ASP A 778 9.68 -26.06 -22.32
N PRO A 779 10.41 -25.63 -21.31
CA PRO A 779 9.86 -24.80 -20.26
C PRO A 779 9.38 -23.43 -20.75
N GLN A 780 9.72 -22.96 -21.94
CA GLN A 780 9.30 -21.68 -22.49
C GLN A 780 7.87 -21.69 -23.08
N GLY A 781 7.38 -22.84 -23.46
CA GLY A 781 6.06 -23.03 -24.04
C GLY A 781 4.95 -23.40 -23.05
N LEU A 782 5.28 -23.58 -21.76
CA LEU A 782 4.35 -24.06 -20.74
C LEU A 782 3.50 -22.93 -20.16
N PHE A 783 2.17 -23.08 -20.22
CA PHE A 783 1.24 -22.38 -19.32
C PHE A 783 0.75 -23.37 -18.26
N ALA A 784 0.85 -22.99 -17.00
CA ALA A 784 0.23 -23.72 -15.92
C ALA A 784 -0.34 -22.72 -14.91
N SER A 785 -1.54 -22.97 -14.43
CA SER A 785 -2.13 -22.28 -13.29
C SER A 785 -2.43 -23.30 -12.20
N THR A 786 -2.32 -22.87 -10.96
CA THR A 786 -2.57 -23.76 -9.82
C THR A 786 -3.72 -23.21 -9.03
N THR A 787 -4.67 -24.08 -8.68
CA THR A 787 -5.80 -23.74 -7.81
C THR A 787 -5.88 -24.72 -6.65
N LEU A 788 -6.39 -24.25 -5.51
CA LEU A 788 -6.72 -25.12 -4.38
C LEU A 788 -8.21 -25.46 -4.42
N ILE A 789 -8.54 -26.72 -4.19
CA ILE A 789 -9.90 -27.22 -4.15
C ILE A 789 -10.16 -27.96 -2.85
N GLY A 790 -11.43 -28.09 -2.47
CA GLY A 790 -11.88 -28.80 -1.27
C GLY A 790 -11.98 -27.92 -0.03
N SER A 791 -12.75 -28.38 0.93
CA SER A 791 -12.97 -27.69 2.22
C SER A 791 -12.42 -28.47 3.41
N GLU A 792 -12.58 -29.77 3.41
CA GLU A 792 -12.13 -30.65 4.50
C GLU A 792 -10.82 -31.38 4.16
N HIS A 793 -10.61 -31.66 2.87
CA HIS A 793 -9.39 -32.25 2.35
C HIS A 793 -8.84 -31.39 1.22
N PRO A 794 -7.91 -30.47 1.51
CA PRO A 794 -7.37 -29.60 0.48
C PRO A 794 -6.62 -30.39 -0.58
N GLY A 795 -6.93 -30.08 -1.84
CA GLY A 795 -6.25 -30.60 -3.01
C GLY A 795 -5.65 -29.47 -3.83
N VAL A 796 -4.69 -29.81 -4.66
CA VAL A 796 -4.08 -28.91 -5.63
C VAL A 796 -4.41 -29.41 -7.03
N VAL A 797 -4.90 -28.52 -7.90
CA VAL A 797 -5.10 -28.77 -9.32
C VAL A 797 -4.13 -27.88 -10.10
N LEU A 798 -3.40 -28.48 -11.01
CA LEU A 798 -2.52 -27.82 -11.94
C LEU A 798 -3.12 -27.86 -13.35
#